data_f48ca1b584073b758592601ec5bc539f
#
_entry.id   f48ca1b584073b758592601ec5bc539f
#
_cell.length_a   1.000
_cell.length_b   1.000
_cell.length_c   1.000
_cell.angle_alpha   90.00
_cell.angle_beta   90.00
_cell.angle_gamma   90.00
#
_symmetry.space_group_name_H-M   'P 1'
#
loop_
_entity.id
_entity.type
_entity.pdbx_description
1 polymer ?
#
loop_
_entity_poly.entity_id
_entity_poly.type
_entity_poly.pdbx_seq_one_letter_code
_entity_poly.pdbx_strand_id
1 'polypeptide(L)'
;MRTDKLTTAFQQALADAQSLAVGYDSPTLEPLHVLAALLGQEEGATRSLLARVGANLQKLSPSVNAGLEGLPKVSKPEGQVTVGSELVKLFNLTDREAQSRGDQFIASELFLLPLADDKGIAGRLLRDSGLTRKNLELAIQAVRGGQSVNSAEAESQRESLKKYCIDLTERAARGKLDPVIGRDDEIRRCIQILQRRTKNNPVLIGEPGVGKTAIVEGLAQRIVNGEVPEGLKGKSVLTLDMAALLAGAKYRGEFEERLKAVLKDIAQMAESHPGGHPIVFIDEIHTMVGAGKAEGAMDAGNMLKPALSRGELHCIGATTLDEYRKYIEKDAALERRFQKVLVDEPSVEATIAILRGLQERYELHHGVDITDPAIVAAAELSHRYITDRFLPDKAIDLIDEAASRIKMEIDSKPESMDKLDRRLIQLKIEREAVRKEKDEASKRRFDLIEQEIARLERELADLEEVWKAEKAAVQGAQSIKEEIDQIRHEIEAFTRKGDWQKVSELQYGKLPELEARLKAADARAAGQAVRPRLLRTQVGAEEIAEVVSRATGIPVSKMMTGEREKLLAMEGQLHQRVVGQEEAVSLVADAIRRSRAGLSDPNRPYGSFLFLGPTGVGKTELCKALAQFLFDSEEQMVRIDMSEFMEKHSVSRLIGAPPGYVGYEEGGTLTEAVRRKPYSVILLDEVEKAHPDVFNVLLQVLDDGRLTDGQGRTVDFRNTVVVMTSNLGSHEIQRMAGSAAAEIKDAVMAEVKVHFRPEFINRIDEIVVFHALDARHIRDIAKIQLRYLEGRVAEREMRLEVSDAALDEIAKVGFDPLFGARPLKRAIQQRLENPIARLILEGKFGPKDVIPVDFKDGELSFDRVVH
;
A
#
# COMPACT_ATOMS: atom_id res chain seq x y z
N MET A 1 47.85 -31.82 1.33
CA MET A 1 47.09 -30.69 1.85
C MET A 1 45.87 -31.24 2.54
N ARG A 2 45.62 -30.93 3.81
CA ARG A 2 44.48 -31.44 4.57
C ARG A 2 43.33 -30.45 4.41
N THR A 3 42.65 -30.57 3.29
CA THR A 3 41.49 -29.70 2.99
C THR A 3 40.29 -29.93 3.92
N ASP A 4 40.25 -31.10 4.54
CA ASP A 4 39.28 -31.50 5.56
C ASP A 4 39.36 -30.69 6.87
N LYS A 5 40.52 -30.06 7.12
CA LYS A 5 40.72 -29.17 8.27
C LYS A 5 40.50 -27.70 8.01
N LEU A 6 40.15 -27.30 6.81
CA LEU A 6 39.82 -25.90 6.52
C LEU A 6 38.40 -25.58 6.96
N THR A 7 38.16 -24.35 7.39
CA THR A 7 36.80 -23.85 7.60
C THR A 7 36.02 -23.82 6.28
N THR A 8 34.69 -23.90 6.32
CA THR A 8 33.83 -23.90 5.11
C THR A 8 34.08 -22.66 4.26
N ALA A 9 34.24 -21.49 4.88
CA ALA A 9 34.56 -20.25 4.20
C ALA A 9 35.90 -20.31 3.47
N PHE A 10 36.92 -20.92 4.12
CA PHE A 10 38.22 -21.04 3.49
C PHE A 10 38.26 -22.11 2.40
N GLN A 11 37.48 -23.22 2.54
CA GLN A 11 37.30 -24.19 1.47
C GLN A 11 36.66 -23.55 0.23
N GLN A 12 35.64 -22.73 0.43
CA GLN A 12 35.02 -21.99 -0.69
C GLN A 12 36.02 -21.02 -1.33
N ALA A 13 36.75 -20.23 -0.55
CA ALA A 13 37.81 -19.35 -1.10
C ALA A 13 38.84 -20.09 -1.93
N LEU A 14 39.21 -21.32 -1.52
CA LEU A 14 40.15 -22.15 -2.28
C LEU A 14 39.54 -22.64 -3.62
N ALA A 15 38.26 -23.01 -3.63
CA ALA A 15 37.54 -23.39 -4.84
C ALA A 15 37.40 -22.19 -5.80
N ASP A 16 37.09 -21.01 -5.25
CA ASP A 16 37.03 -19.76 -6.03
C ASP A 16 38.43 -19.40 -6.61
N ALA A 17 39.50 -19.59 -5.80
CA ALA A 17 40.87 -19.38 -6.26
C ALA A 17 41.25 -20.33 -7.39
N GLN A 18 40.81 -21.59 -7.37
CA GLN A 18 40.99 -22.54 -8.49
C GLN A 18 40.28 -22.08 -9.73
N SER A 19 39.06 -21.59 -9.58
CA SER A 19 38.27 -21.03 -10.70
C SER A 19 38.95 -19.80 -11.30
N LEU A 20 39.51 -18.93 -10.46
CA LEU A 20 40.28 -17.77 -10.90
C LEU A 20 41.56 -18.20 -11.64
N ALA A 21 42.27 -19.20 -11.15
CA ALA A 21 43.48 -19.69 -11.80
C ALA A 21 43.18 -20.24 -13.23
N VAL A 22 42.07 -20.95 -13.37
CA VAL A 22 41.58 -21.39 -14.68
C VAL A 22 41.20 -20.21 -15.56
N GLY A 23 40.48 -19.20 -15.02
CA GLY A 23 40.05 -18.02 -15.76
C GLY A 23 41.19 -17.12 -16.25
N TYR A 24 42.35 -17.16 -15.55
CA TYR A 24 43.56 -16.43 -15.94
C TYR A 24 44.57 -17.31 -16.71
N ASP A 25 44.21 -18.50 -17.16
CA ASP A 25 45.07 -19.48 -17.85
C ASP A 25 46.38 -19.79 -17.11
N SER A 26 46.35 -19.77 -15.77
CA SER A 26 47.53 -20.01 -14.92
C SER A 26 47.79 -21.50 -14.80
N PRO A 27 49.05 -21.98 -14.99
CA PRO A 27 49.40 -23.40 -14.89
C PRO A 27 49.35 -23.93 -13.47
N THR A 28 49.52 -23.04 -12.50
CA THR A 28 49.57 -23.38 -11.08
C THR A 28 48.72 -22.46 -10.24
N LEU A 29 48.09 -22.99 -9.19
CA LEU A 29 47.39 -22.22 -8.16
C LEU A 29 48.41 -21.54 -7.26
N GLU A 30 48.51 -20.22 -7.35
CA GLU A 30 49.49 -19.41 -6.61
C GLU A 30 48.85 -18.70 -5.41
N PRO A 31 49.61 -18.23 -4.40
CA PRO A 31 49.08 -17.47 -3.26
C PRO A 31 48.25 -16.26 -3.62
N LEU A 32 48.55 -15.65 -4.77
CA LEU A 32 47.85 -14.47 -5.27
C LEU A 32 46.38 -14.78 -5.68
N HIS A 33 46.12 -15.99 -6.23
CA HIS A 33 44.76 -16.42 -6.54
C HIS A 33 43.95 -16.60 -5.25
N VAL A 34 44.55 -17.15 -4.20
CA VAL A 34 43.85 -17.30 -2.91
C VAL A 34 43.57 -15.95 -2.26
N LEU A 35 44.54 -15.04 -2.32
CA LEU A 35 44.32 -13.67 -1.83
C LEU A 35 43.20 -12.96 -2.61
N ALA A 36 43.17 -13.08 -3.95
CA ALA A 36 42.12 -12.52 -4.78
C ALA A 36 40.73 -13.11 -4.43
N ALA A 37 40.63 -14.43 -4.26
CA ALA A 37 39.41 -15.11 -3.86
C ALA A 37 38.92 -14.63 -2.49
N LEU A 38 39.83 -14.54 -1.49
CA LEU A 38 39.51 -14.02 -0.16
C LEU A 38 39.04 -12.56 -0.18
N LEU A 39 39.58 -11.74 -1.06
CA LEU A 39 39.13 -10.36 -1.27
C LEU A 39 37.82 -10.28 -2.06
N GLY A 40 37.52 -11.28 -2.88
CA GLY A 40 36.28 -11.39 -3.66
C GLY A 40 35.07 -11.82 -2.84
N GLN A 41 35.28 -12.45 -1.69
CA GLN A 41 34.18 -12.82 -0.79
C GLN A 41 33.58 -11.58 -0.12
N GLU A 42 32.44 -11.10 -0.61
CA GLU A 42 31.79 -9.89 -0.09
C GLU A 42 31.38 -10.05 1.38
N GLU A 43 30.99 -11.25 1.79
CA GLU A 43 30.62 -11.61 3.17
C GLU A 43 31.77 -12.23 3.98
N GLY A 44 33.00 -12.22 3.47
CA GLY A 44 34.14 -12.88 4.11
C GLY A 44 34.78 -12.06 5.24
N ALA A 45 35.18 -12.74 6.33
CA ALA A 45 35.87 -12.14 7.47
C ALA A 45 37.17 -11.41 7.07
N THR A 46 37.78 -11.79 5.94
CA THR A 46 39.04 -11.22 5.45
C THR A 46 38.93 -9.73 5.12
N ARG A 47 37.90 -9.30 4.40
CA ARG A 47 37.71 -7.88 4.04
C ARG A 47 37.53 -6.99 5.26
N SER A 48 36.69 -7.43 6.21
CA SER A 48 36.43 -6.70 7.45
C SER A 48 37.69 -6.62 8.35
N LEU A 49 38.46 -7.70 8.40
CA LEU A 49 39.74 -7.73 9.10
C LEU A 49 40.77 -6.76 8.52
N LEU A 50 40.92 -6.74 7.18
CA LEU A 50 41.84 -5.86 6.49
C LEU A 50 41.44 -4.38 6.62
N ALA A 51 40.14 -4.08 6.57
CA ALA A 51 39.61 -2.74 6.80
C ALA A 51 39.90 -2.24 8.23
N ARG A 52 39.78 -3.11 9.25
CA ARG A 52 40.14 -2.80 10.65
C ARG A 52 41.61 -2.46 10.85
N VAL A 53 42.47 -3.11 10.11
CA VAL A 53 43.94 -2.81 10.12
C VAL A 53 44.26 -1.49 9.41
N GLY A 54 43.29 -0.87 8.74
CA GLY A 54 43.45 0.38 8.00
C GLY A 54 43.95 0.18 6.56
N ALA A 55 43.81 -1.02 6.00
CA ALA A 55 44.19 -1.28 4.61
C ALA A 55 43.29 -0.55 3.63
N ASN A 56 43.87 0.09 2.62
CA ASN A 56 43.10 0.70 1.55
C ASN A 56 42.66 -0.37 0.52
N LEU A 57 41.47 -0.96 0.74
CA LEU A 57 40.93 -2.00 -0.13
C LEU A 57 40.67 -1.53 -1.57
N GLN A 58 40.42 -0.24 -1.77
CA GLN A 58 40.22 0.34 -3.10
C GLN A 58 41.53 0.38 -3.94
N LYS A 59 42.68 0.37 -3.28
CA LYS A 59 43.99 0.23 -3.94
C LYS A 59 44.44 -1.22 -4.01
N LEU A 60 44.20 -2.00 -2.96
CA LEU A 60 44.66 -3.38 -2.86
C LEU A 60 44.01 -4.29 -3.92
N SER A 61 42.70 -4.24 -4.08
CA SER A 61 41.97 -5.10 -5.03
C SER A 61 42.41 -4.92 -6.49
N PRO A 62 42.51 -3.69 -7.04
CA PRO A 62 43.05 -3.51 -8.39
C PRO A 62 44.53 -3.94 -8.53
N SER A 63 45.35 -3.75 -7.49
CA SER A 63 46.74 -4.20 -7.51
C SER A 63 46.92 -5.70 -7.53
N VAL A 64 46.02 -6.42 -6.83
CA VAL A 64 45.96 -7.89 -6.85
C VAL A 64 45.52 -8.38 -8.23
N ASN A 65 44.51 -7.77 -8.84
CA ASN A 65 44.06 -8.12 -10.19
C ASN A 65 45.16 -7.87 -11.25
N ALA A 66 45.82 -6.72 -11.17
CA ALA A 66 46.98 -6.43 -12.04
C ALA A 66 48.12 -7.47 -11.84
N GLY A 67 48.35 -7.90 -10.59
CA GLY A 67 49.31 -8.95 -10.28
C GLY A 67 48.92 -10.32 -10.89
N LEU A 68 47.63 -10.66 -10.92
CA LEU A 68 47.13 -11.87 -11.56
C LEU A 68 47.33 -11.85 -13.08
N GLU A 69 47.11 -10.72 -13.72
CA GLU A 69 47.38 -10.55 -15.16
C GLU A 69 48.84 -10.77 -15.55
N GLY A 70 49.73 -10.45 -14.62
CA GLY A 70 51.20 -10.59 -14.79
C GLY A 70 51.73 -12.02 -14.52
N LEU A 71 50.93 -12.97 -14.09
CA LEU A 71 51.34 -14.34 -13.87
C LEU A 71 51.58 -15.08 -15.18
N PRO A 72 52.51 -16.11 -15.20
CA PRO A 72 52.71 -16.94 -16.38
C PRO A 72 51.43 -17.62 -16.86
N LYS A 73 51.15 -17.53 -18.18
CA LYS A 73 49.97 -18.08 -18.83
C LYS A 73 50.32 -19.25 -19.75
N VAL A 74 49.48 -20.27 -19.80
CA VAL A 74 49.66 -21.44 -20.68
C VAL A 74 48.53 -21.47 -21.72
N SER A 75 48.87 -21.65 -23.00
CA SER A 75 47.95 -21.53 -24.13
C SER A 75 46.86 -22.60 -24.25
N LYS A 76 46.79 -23.57 -23.38
CA LYS A 76 45.70 -24.56 -23.11
C LYS A 76 45.96 -25.25 -21.79
N PRO A 77 45.21 -25.01 -20.74
CA PRO A 77 45.27 -25.87 -19.57
C PRO A 77 44.55 -27.19 -19.94
N GLU A 78 45.33 -28.21 -20.34
CA GLU A 78 44.83 -29.59 -20.35
C GLU A 78 44.78 -30.07 -18.92
N GLY A 79 43.59 -30.07 -18.28
CA GLY A 79 43.40 -30.76 -17.02
C GLY A 79 43.52 -29.87 -15.79
N GLN A 80 43.65 -30.48 -14.64
CA GLN A 80 43.62 -29.86 -13.30
C GLN A 80 44.77 -28.91 -13.07
N VAL A 81 44.44 -27.68 -12.64
CA VAL A 81 45.45 -26.71 -12.12
C VAL A 81 46.21 -27.33 -10.96
N THR A 82 47.53 -27.40 -11.07
CA THR A 82 48.36 -27.95 -9.97
C THR A 82 48.62 -26.91 -8.91
N VAL A 83 48.69 -27.34 -7.63
CA VAL A 83 48.96 -26.43 -6.52
C VAL A 83 50.44 -26.00 -6.55
N GLY A 84 50.73 -24.69 -6.57
CA GLY A 84 52.05 -24.13 -6.57
C GLY A 84 52.85 -24.49 -5.28
N SER A 85 54.16 -24.70 -5.37
CA SER A 85 55.02 -25.05 -4.25
C SER A 85 55.00 -24.01 -3.14
N GLU A 86 54.92 -22.72 -3.49
CA GLU A 86 54.86 -21.60 -2.53
C GLU A 86 53.53 -21.60 -1.76
N LEU A 87 52.44 -21.92 -2.41
CA LEU A 87 51.13 -22.04 -1.77
C LEU A 87 51.11 -23.20 -0.78
N VAL A 88 51.72 -24.35 -1.12
CA VAL A 88 51.88 -25.49 -0.21
C VAL A 88 52.70 -25.14 1.05
N LYS A 89 53.77 -24.36 0.89
CA LYS A 89 54.56 -23.87 2.03
C LYS A 89 53.72 -22.98 2.95
N LEU A 90 52.99 -22.04 2.37
CA LEU A 90 52.14 -21.12 3.14
C LEU A 90 51.05 -21.89 3.89
N PHE A 91 50.40 -22.86 3.28
CA PHE A 91 49.42 -23.70 3.98
C PHE A 91 50.02 -24.48 5.16
N ASN A 92 51.25 -25.02 5.01
CA ASN A 92 51.92 -25.69 6.09
C ASN A 92 52.25 -24.75 7.25
N LEU A 93 52.60 -23.50 6.94
CA LEU A 93 52.84 -22.46 7.96
C LEU A 93 51.51 -22.07 8.63
N THR A 94 50.44 -21.92 7.87
CA THR A 94 49.10 -21.64 8.41
C THR A 94 48.61 -22.77 9.33
N ASP A 95 48.83 -24.05 8.98
CA ASP A 95 48.49 -25.18 9.85
C ASP A 95 49.27 -25.15 11.18
N ARG A 96 50.56 -24.79 11.17
CA ARG A 96 51.32 -24.59 12.38
C ARG A 96 50.82 -23.45 13.23
N GLU A 97 50.41 -22.33 12.62
CA GLU A 97 49.79 -21.21 13.34
C GLU A 97 48.47 -21.63 14.00
N ALA A 98 47.61 -22.39 13.31
CA ALA A 98 46.38 -22.95 13.84
C ALA A 98 46.66 -23.88 15.04
N GLN A 99 47.63 -24.81 14.89
CA GLN A 99 48.00 -25.73 15.96
C GLN A 99 48.56 -25.01 17.19
N SER A 100 49.37 -23.97 16.99
CA SER A 100 49.96 -23.18 18.09
C SER A 100 48.88 -22.44 18.91
N ARG A 101 47.74 -22.17 18.31
CA ARG A 101 46.56 -21.50 18.92
C ARG A 101 45.52 -22.45 19.46
N GLY A 102 45.73 -23.78 19.27
CA GLY A 102 44.79 -24.82 19.71
C GLY A 102 43.56 -24.92 18.81
N ASP A 103 43.62 -24.43 17.58
CA ASP A 103 42.52 -24.49 16.61
C ASP A 103 42.43 -25.91 16.02
N GLN A 104 41.19 -26.44 15.93
CA GLN A 104 40.91 -27.71 15.26
C GLN A 104 40.75 -27.54 13.76
N PHE A 105 40.28 -26.35 13.32
CA PHE A 105 40.11 -25.96 11.93
C PHE A 105 40.96 -24.74 11.58
N ILE A 106 41.46 -24.71 10.36
CA ILE A 106 42.27 -23.63 9.81
C ILE A 106 41.34 -22.58 9.19
N ALA A 107 41.30 -21.41 9.80
CA ALA A 107 40.50 -20.28 9.34
C ALA A 107 41.23 -19.41 8.32
N SER A 108 40.50 -18.77 7.42
CA SER A 108 41.04 -17.97 6.32
C SER A 108 41.92 -16.81 6.80
N GLU A 109 41.59 -16.19 7.93
CA GLU A 109 42.37 -15.09 8.52
C GLU A 109 43.79 -15.52 8.93
N LEU A 110 43.99 -16.78 9.30
CA LEU A 110 45.35 -17.26 9.67
C LEU A 110 46.28 -17.38 8.46
N PHE A 111 45.71 -17.59 7.27
CA PHE A 111 46.48 -17.60 6.03
C PHE A 111 47.15 -16.27 5.73
N LEU A 112 46.56 -15.15 6.16
CA LEU A 112 47.11 -13.81 5.95
C LEU A 112 48.41 -13.56 6.71
N LEU A 113 48.65 -14.27 7.85
CA LEU A 113 49.83 -14.09 8.67
C LEU A 113 51.12 -14.55 7.95
N PRO A 114 51.26 -15.83 7.51
CA PRO A 114 52.40 -16.23 6.73
C PRO A 114 52.46 -15.56 5.35
N LEU A 115 51.31 -15.18 4.77
CA LEU A 115 51.27 -14.48 3.51
C LEU A 115 51.88 -13.06 3.60
N ALA A 116 51.66 -12.35 4.72
CA ALA A 116 52.28 -11.03 4.94
C ALA A 116 53.80 -11.09 5.04
N ASP A 117 54.36 -12.21 5.54
CA ASP A 117 55.80 -12.46 5.64
C ASP A 117 56.40 -12.99 4.33
N ASP A 118 55.57 -13.46 3.40
CA ASP A 118 55.99 -14.02 2.14
C ASP A 118 56.75 -12.99 1.25
N LYS A 119 57.78 -13.49 0.55
CA LYS A 119 58.60 -12.68 -0.37
C LYS A 119 57.98 -12.59 -1.77
N GLY A 120 56.95 -13.33 -2.06
CA GLY A 120 56.23 -13.35 -3.35
C GLY A 120 55.45 -12.07 -3.60
N ILE A 121 54.72 -12.06 -4.75
CA ILE A 121 53.91 -10.90 -5.20
C ILE A 121 52.83 -10.59 -4.16
N ALA A 122 52.11 -11.60 -3.69
CA ALA A 122 51.01 -11.43 -2.74
C ALA A 122 51.47 -10.79 -1.41
N GLY A 123 52.59 -11.26 -0.85
CA GLY A 123 53.16 -10.68 0.38
C GLY A 123 53.62 -9.23 0.18
N ARG A 124 54.21 -8.92 -0.97
CA ARG A 124 54.57 -7.52 -1.30
C ARG A 124 53.36 -6.61 -1.34
N LEU A 125 52.33 -6.99 -2.04
CA LEU A 125 51.09 -6.21 -2.15
C LEU A 125 50.44 -5.94 -0.80
N LEU A 126 50.46 -6.89 0.10
CA LEU A 126 49.96 -6.71 1.47
C LEU A 126 50.85 -5.68 2.23
N ARG A 127 52.19 -5.83 2.20
CA ARG A 127 53.12 -4.87 2.86
C ARG A 127 53.02 -3.46 2.29
N ASP A 128 52.90 -3.31 0.98
CA ASP A 128 52.71 -2.02 0.28
C ASP A 128 51.42 -1.33 0.66
N SER A 129 50.43 -2.12 1.10
CA SER A 129 49.15 -1.65 1.64
C SER A 129 49.16 -1.40 3.15
N GLY A 130 50.35 -1.41 3.78
CA GLY A 130 50.52 -1.16 5.21
C GLY A 130 50.21 -2.36 6.14
N LEU A 131 49.96 -3.53 5.58
CA LEU A 131 49.62 -4.73 6.33
C LEU A 131 50.91 -5.46 6.78
N THR A 132 51.15 -5.42 8.06
CA THR A 132 52.28 -6.17 8.69
C THR A 132 51.70 -7.33 9.51
N ARG A 133 52.51 -8.38 9.68
CA ARG A 133 52.15 -9.54 10.54
C ARG A 133 51.63 -9.09 11.90
N LYS A 134 52.34 -8.11 12.54
CA LYS A 134 51.99 -7.62 13.88
C LYS A 134 50.63 -6.98 13.93
N ASN A 135 50.30 -6.17 12.93
CA ASN A 135 49.00 -5.50 12.87
C ASN A 135 47.86 -6.49 12.58
N LEU A 136 48.10 -7.45 11.69
CA LEU A 136 47.16 -8.54 11.40
C LEU A 136 46.93 -9.42 12.65
N GLU A 137 47.99 -9.71 13.40
CA GLU A 137 47.88 -10.55 14.61
C GLU A 137 47.04 -9.89 15.70
N LEU A 138 47.23 -8.58 15.93
CA LEU A 138 46.39 -7.79 16.85
C LEU A 138 44.95 -7.75 16.40
N ALA A 139 44.68 -7.55 15.10
CA ALA A 139 43.33 -7.54 14.56
C ALA A 139 42.65 -8.92 14.65
N ILE A 140 43.38 -10.01 14.37
CA ILE A 140 42.88 -11.38 14.52
C ILE A 140 42.54 -11.66 15.98
N GLN A 141 43.38 -11.27 16.94
CA GLN A 141 43.11 -11.42 18.37
C GLN A 141 41.87 -10.65 18.77
N ALA A 142 41.71 -9.43 18.30
CA ALA A 142 40.54 -8.60 18.57
C ALA A 142 39.24 -9.21 17.98
N VAL A 143 39.31 -9.80 16.76
CA VAL A 143 38.17 -10.46 16.12
C VAL A 143 37.82 -11.80 16.78
N ARG A 144 38.84 -12.55 17.23
CA ARG A 144 38.66 -13.84 17.86
C ARG A 144 38.22 -13.77 19.33
N GLY A 145 38.47 -12.66 20.02
CA GLY A 145 38.18 -12.53 21.46
C GLY A 145 38.82 -13.64 22.32
N GLY A 146 39.98 -14.19 21.90
CA GLY A 146 40.65 -15.30 22.60
C GLY A 146 40.10 -16.69 22.33
N GLN A 147 39.14 -16.86 21.42
CA GLN A 147 38.55 -18.18 21.11
C GLN A 147 39.32 -18.94 20.05
N SER A 148 39.42 -20.28 20.25
CA SER A 148 39.92 -21.22 19.26
C SER A 148 38.86 -21.63 18.25
N VAL A 149 39.29 -21.99 17.03
CA VAL A 149 38.40 -22.40 15.93
C VAL A 149 38.16 -23.91 16.02
N ASN A 150 37.04 -24.30 16.64
CA ASN A 150 36.69 -25.67 16.92
C ASN A 150 35.62 -26.29 16.03
N SER A 151 35.01 -25.49 15.11
CA SER A 151 34.05 -25.98 14.12
C SER A 151 34.44 -25.50 12.72
N ALA A 152 34.03 -26.25 11.71
CA ALA A 152 34.21 -25.87 10.31
C ALA A 152 33.50 -24.55 9.95
N GLU A 153 32.44 -24.18 10.66
CA GLU A 153 31.61 -23.04 10.43
C GLU A 153 31.94 -21.84 11.33
N ALA A 154 32.99 -21.93 12.16
CA ALA A 154 33.35 -20.92 13.13
C ALA A 154 33.60 -19.53 12.53
N GLU A 155 34.03 -19.44 11.28
CA GLU A 155 34.25 -18.18 10.55
C GLU A 155 32.92 -17.52 10.12
N SER A 156 31.99 -18.32 9.60
CA SER A 156 30.67 -17.86 9.17
C SER A 156 29.77 -17.48 10.35
N GLN A 157 30.04 -18.04 11.55
CA GLN A 157 29.34 -17.72 12.79
C GLN A 157 29.84 -16.41 13.42
N ARG A 158 31.04 -15.97 13.10
CA ARG A 158 31.55 -14.66 13.52
C ARG A 158 30.87 -13.57 12.69
N GLU A 159 30.45 -12.52 13.33
CA GLU A 159 29.67 -11.42 12.73
C GLU A 159 28.17 -11.75 12.54
N SER A 160 27.63 -12.77 13.24
CA SER A 160 26.21 -13.10 13.18
C SER A 160 25.31 -11.90 13.50
N LEU A 161 25.74 -11.02 14.41
CA LEU A 161 25.02 -9.79 14.71
C LEU A 161 24.91 -8.86 13.50
N LYS A 162 25.95 -8.71 12.68
CA LYS A 162 25.91 -7.86 11.50
C LYS A 162 25.09 -8.46 10.36
N LYS A 163 25.02 -9.80 10.30
CA LYS A 163 24.25 -10.51 9.28
C LYS A 163 22.77 -10.55 9.59
N TYR A 164 22.42 -10.74 10.87
CA TYR A 164 21.05 -11.04 11.28
C TYR A 164 20.44 -9.99 12.19
N CYS A 165 21.19 -8.92 12.53
CA CYS A 165 20.70 -7.82 13.34
C CYS A 165 21.00 -6.47 12.69
N ILE A 166 20.04 -5.55 12.83
CA ILE A 166 20.17 -4.15 12.43
C ILE A 166 20.33 -3.33 13.73
N ASP A 167 21.41 -2.56 13.85
CA ASP A 167 21.61 -1.67 15.00
C ASP A 167 20.84 -0.36 14.82
N LEU A 168 19.72 -0.24 15.54
CA LEU A 168 18.89 0.96 15.51
C LEU A 168 19.57 2.17 16.17
N THR A 169 20.40 1.94 17.20
CA THR A 169 21.17 3.02 17.85
C THR A 169 22.24 3.59 16.92
N GLU A 170 22.91 2.76 16.14
CA GLU A 170 23.83 3.23 15.11
C GLU A 170 23.07 4.00 14.00
N ARG A 171 21.91 3.51 13.56
CA ARG A 171 21.06 4.22 12.60
C ARG A 171 20.57 5.57 13.14
N ALA A 172 20.15 5.60 14.42
CA ALA A 172 19.75 6.82 15.11
C ALA A 172 20.93 7.82 15.20
N ALA A 173 22.14 7.36 15.56
CA ALA A 173 23.33 8.21 15.62
C ALA A 173 23.70 8.81 14.26
N ARG A 174 23.39 8.12 13.17
CA ARG A 174 23.59 8.59 11.79
C ARG A 174 22.44 9.43 11.24
N GLY A 175 21.38 9.68 12.01
CA GLY A 175 20.19 10.43 11.58
C GLY A 175 19.32 9.71 10.55
N LYS A 176 19.43 8.37 10.44
CA LYS A 176 18.69 7.58 9.44
C LYS A 176 17.34 7.03 9.93
N LEU A 177 16.92 7.38 11.14
CA LEU A 177 15.61 7.03 11.66
C LEU A 177 14.66 8.21 11.54
N ASP A 178 13.40 7.91 11.28
CA ASP A 178 12.35 8.93 11.25
C ASP A 178 12.04 9.46 12.65
N PRO A 179 11.62 10.72 12.80
CA PRO A 179 11.22 11.26 14.09
C PRO A 179 9.97 10.57 14.61
N VAL A 180 10.00 10.16 15.87
CA VAL A 180 8.85 9.49 16.52
C VAL A 180 8.04 10.51 17.34
N ILE A 181 6.79 10.67 16.97
CA ILE A 181 5.88 11.68 17.53
C ILE A 181 4.66 10.98 18.12
N GLY A 182 4.20 11.47 19.28
CA GLY A 182 2.95 11.05 19.90
C GLY A 182 2.97 9.65 20.52
N ARG A 183 4.16 9.09 20.78
CA ARG A 183 4.35 7.77 21.42
C ARG A 183 5.17 7.84 22.72
N ASP A 184 5.14 8.99 23.37
CA ASP A 184 5.96 9.26 24.57
C ASP A 184 5.59 8.36 25.76
N ASP A 185 4.32 8.08 25.96
CA ASP A 185 3.84 7.26 27.06
C ASP A 185 4.21 5.79 26.89
N GLU A 186 4.09 5.25 25.68
CA GLU A 186 4.48 3.89 25.37
C GLU A 186 6.00 3.72 25.48
N ILE A 187 6.80 4.67 24.97
CA ILE A 187 8.26 4.65 25.10
C ILE A 187 8.65 4.71 26.58
N ARG A 188 8.05 5.61 27.35
CA ARG A 188 8.26 5.73 28.80
C ARG A 188 7.91 4.44 29.52
N ARG A 189 6.81 3.81 29.12
CA ARG A 189 6.39 2.51 29.68
C ARG A 189 7.39 1.40 29.36
N CYS A 190 7.92 1.34 28.16
CA CYS A 190 8.98 0.42 27.77
C CYS A 190 10.24 0.62 28.62
N ILE A 191 10.66 1.89 28.81
CA ILE A 191 11.79 2.26 29.66
C ILE A 191 11.59 1.76 31.09
N GLN A 192 10.39 1.97 31.68
CA GLN A 192 10.06 1.50 33.02
C GLN A 192 10.12 -0.03 33.14
N ILE A 193 9.61 -0.74 32.13
CA ILE A 193 9.60 -2.21 32.12
C ILE A 193 11.02 -2.74 32.03
N LEU A 194 11.86 -2.21 31.15
CA LEU A 194 13.24 -2.63 30.95
C LEU A 194 14.10 -2.47 32.23
N GLN A 195 13.73 -1.59 33.14
CA GLN A 195 14.42 -1.37 34.42
C GLN A 195 13.92 -2.29 35.56
N ARG A 196 12.89 -3.07 35.34
CA ARG A 196 12.36 -3.97 36.37
C ARG A 196 13.30 -5.13 36.65
N ARG A 197 13.25 -5.64 37.86
CA ARG A 197 14.01 -6.84 38.27
C ARG A 197 13.45 -8.13 37.65
N THR A 198 12.13 -8.17 37.43
CA THR A 198 11.40 -9.31 36.86
C THR A 198 10.36 -8.79 35.88
N LYS A 199 9.95 -9.60 34.89
CA LYS A 199 9.08 -9.19 33.78
C LYS A 199 9.60 -7.92 33.10
N ASN A 200 10.91 -7.91 32.83
CA ASN A 200 11.64 -6.75 32.31
C ASN A 200 11.72 -6.71 30.77
N ASN A 201 10.96 -7.56 30.09
CA ASN A 201 10.86 -7.54 28.65
C ASN A 201 9.48 -7.02 28.24
N PRO A 202 9.36 -5.83 27.67
CA PRO A 202 8.09 -5.32 27.15
C PRO A 202 7.66 -6.10 25.91
N VAL A 203 6.36 -6.31 25.76
CA VAL A 203 5.76 -6.76 24.52
C VAL A 203 4.73 -5.74 24.05
N LEU A 204 4.96 -5.16 22.89
CA LEU A 204 4.08 -4.19 22.23
C LEU A 204 2.95 -4.95 21.56
N ILE A 205 1.72 -4.68 21.98
CA ILE A 205 0.53 -5.35 21.49
C ILE A 205 -0.36 -4.32 20.83
N GLY A 206 -0.65 -4.49 19.57
CA GLY A 206 -1.53 -3.60 18.80
C GLY A 206 -1.74 -4.11 17.39
N GLU A 207 -2.69 -3.52 16.71
CA GLU A 207 -3.02 -3.86 15.33
C GLU A 207 -1.85 -3.57 14.35
N PRO A 208 -1.82 -4.18 13.16
CA PRO A 208 -0.82 -3.86 12.16
C PRO A 208 -0.91 -2.38 11.76
N GLY A 209 0.25 -1.72 11.57
CA GLY A 209 0.28 -0.33 11.10
C GLY A 209 0.06 0.75 12.17
N VAL A 210 -0.16 0.39 13.46
CA VAL A 210 -0.32 1.40 14.53
C VAL A 210 1.01 2.03 15.00
N GLY A 211 2.16 1.60 14.48
CA GLY A 211 3.46 2.18 14.80
C GLY A 211 4.22 1.50 15.93
N LYS A 212 4.07 0.18 16.13
CA LYS A 212 4.82 -0.59 17.15
C LYS A 212 6.34 -0.47 17.00
N THR A 213 6.84 -0.58 15.77
CA THR A 213 8.27 -0.47 15.44
C THR A 213 8.82 0.92 15.72
N ALA A 214 8.03 1.97 15.44
CA ALA A 214 8.38 3.36 15.71
C ALA A 214 8.67 3.62 17.20
N ILE A 215 7.97 2.94 18.13
CA ILE A 215 8.22 3.07 19.58
C ILE A 215 9.65 2.62 19.92
N VAL A 216 10.14 1.55 19.27
CA VAL A 216 11.49 1.04 19.50
C VAL A 216 12.55 1.94 18.85
N GLU A 217 12.24 2.49 17.69
CA GLU A 217 13.08 3.49 17.03
C GLU A 217 13.19 4.78 17.89
N GLY A 218 12.07 5.23 18.46
CA GLY A 218 12.06 6.35 19.40
C GLY A 218 12.84 6.06 20.69
N LEU A 219 12.79 4.84 21.20
CA LEU A 219 13.64 4.43 22.32
C LEU A 219 15.12 4.49 21.92
N ALA A 220 15.51 4.02 20.73
CA ALA A 220 16.89 4.09 20.26
C ALA A 220 17.37 5.53 20.12
N GLN A 221 16.54 6.45 19.58
CA GLN A 221 16.81 7.88 19.53
C GLN A 221 17.04 8.49 20.91
N ARG A 222 16.18 8.19 21.90
CA ARG A 222 16.34 8.67 23.27
C ARG A 222 17.59 8.15 23.95
N ILE A 223 17.99 6.89 23.68
CA ILE A 223 19.25 6.33 24.19
C ILE A 223 20.45 7.11 23.62
N VAL A 224 20.46 7.37 22.32
CA VAL A 224 21.53 8.11 21.64
C VAL A 224 21.61 9.55 22.14
N ASN A 225 20.46 10.19 22.37
CA ASN A 225 20.39 11.57 22.89
C ASN A 225 20.67 11.65 24.41
N GLY A 226 20.79 10.51 25.12
CA GLY A 226 21.00 10.48 26.55
C GLY A 226 19.74 10.78 27.38
N GLU A 227 18.56 10.78 26.77
CA GLU A 227 17.25 11.08 27.39
C GLU A 227 16.64 9.85 28.08
N VAL A 228 17.48 8.99 28.61
CA VAL A 228 17.11 7.77 29.31
C VAL A 228 17.81 7.68 30.67
N PRO A 229 17.26 6.92 31.64
CA PRO A 229 17.92 6.67 32.93
C PRO A 229 19.29 6.03 32.74
N GLU A 230 20.18 6.22 33.76
CA GLU A 230 21.58 5.76 33.74
C GLU A 230 21.73 4.27 33.34
N GLY A 231 20.83 3.41 33.81
CA GLY A 231 20.85 1.97 33.49
C GLY A 231 20.61 1.60 32.02
N LEU A 232 20.15 2.57 31.21
CA LEU A 232 19.92 2.39 29.78
C LEU A 232 20.88 3.22 28.90
N LYS A 233 21.64 4.13 29.49
CA LYS A 233 22.63 4.93 28.73
C LYS A 233 23.71 4.05 28.11
N GLY A 234 24.02 4.32 26.86
CA GLY A 234 25.03 3.58 26.12
C GLY A 234 24.65 2.17 25.72
N LYS A 235 23.42 1.72 25.95
CA LYS A 235 22.95 0.43 25.43
C LYS A 235 22.67 0.51 23.94
N SER A 236 22.96 -0.59 23.23
CA SER A 236 22.56 -0.75 21.82
C SER A 236 21.16 -1.37 21.74
N VAL A 237 20.39 -0.94 20.76
CA VAL A 237 19.09 -1.54 20.39
C VAL A 237 19.27 -2.24 19.04
N LEU A 238 19.13 -3.57 19.04
CA LEU A 238 19.35 -4.42 17.87
C LEU A 238 18.01 -4.99 17.41
N THR A 239 17.63 -4.77 16.16
CA THR A 239 16.48 -5.44 15.54
C THR A 239 16.93 -6.77 14.96
N LEU A 240 16.30 -7.87 15.38
CA LEU A 240 16.55 -9.20 14.84
C LEU A 240 15.80 -9.38 13.52
N ASP A 241 16.53 -9.63 12.44
CA ASP A 241 15.95 -9.91 11.12
C ASP A 241 15.61 -11.39 10.99
N MET A 242 14.33 -11.69 11.20
CA MET A 242 13.80 -13.05 11.10
C MET A 242 13.84 -13.59 9.67
N ALA A 243 13.66 -12.73 8.67
CA ALA A 243 13.70 -13.14 7.27
C ALA A 243 15.13 -13.57 6.87
N ALA A 244 16.15 -12.81 7.28
CA ALA A 244 17.53 -13.14 7.05
C ALA A 244 17.97 -14.45 7.77
N LEU A 245 17.44 -14.69 8.98
CA LEU A 245 17.70 -15.93 9.73
C LEU A 245 17.12 -17.17 9.03
N LEU A 246 15.95 -17.02 8.41
CA LEU A 246 15.24 -18.11 7.72
C LEU A 246 15.72 -18.29 6.28
N ALA A 247 16.21 -17.24 5.62
CA ALA A 247 16.64 -17.28 4.23
C ALA A 247 17.73 -18.34 3.99
N GLY A 248 17.47 -19.25 3.05
CA GLY A 248 18.42 -20.30 2.68
C GLY A 248 18.63 -21.43 3.69
N ALA A 249 17.96 -21.42 4.85
CA ALA A 249 17.99 -22.53 5.78
C ALA A 249 17.14 -23.69 5.24
N LYS A 250 17.80 -24.73 4.71
CA LYS A 250 17.13 -25.93 4.17
C LYS A 250 16.66 -26.88 5.27
N TYR A 251 17.32 -26.85 6.41
CA TYR A 251 17.07 -27.75 7.54
C TYR A 251 16.88 -26.95 8.84
N ARG A 252 16.07 -27.48 9.74
CA ARG A 252 15.78 -26.93 11.08
C ARG A 252 17.06 -26.63 11.86
N GLY A 253 18.08 -27.49 11.77
CA GLY A 253 19.36 -27.34 12.48
C GLY A 253 20.13 -26.07 12.11
N GLU A 254 20.09 -25.67 10.85
CA GLU A 254 20.78 -24.45 10.35
C GLU A 254 20.23 -23.16 10.97
N PHE A 255 18.90 -23.05 11.06
CA PHE A 255 18.26 -21.92 11.74
C PHE A 255 18.60 -21.89 13.23
N GLU A 256 18.53 -23.05 13.89
CA GLU A 256 18.86 -23.15 15.32
C GLU A 256 20.32 -22.76 15.59
N GLU A 257 21.25 -23.13 14.73
CA GLU A 257 22.66 -22.76 14.83
C GLU A 257 22.88 -21.26 14.61
N ARG A 258 22.23 -20.67 13.61
CA ARG A 258 22.32 -19.22 13.39
C ARG A 258 21.77 -18.42 14.58
N LEU A 259 20.61 -18.79 15.11
CA LEU A 259 20.05 -18.15 16.30
C LEU A 259 20.93 -18.32 17.54
N LYS A 260 21.52 -19.52 17.76
CA LYS A 260 22.51 -19.75 18.84
C LYS A 260 23.73 -18.86 18.68
N ALA A 261 24.22 -18.69 17.44
CA ALA A 261 25.36 -17.84 17.17
C ALA A 261 25.04 -16.37 17.50
N VAL A 262 23.86 -15.87 17.09
CA VAL A 262 23.38 -14.53 17.44
C VAL A 262 23.27 -14.33 18.95
N LEU A 263 22.65 -15.27 19.67
CA LEU A 263 22.52 -15.20 21.14
C LEU A 263 23.89 -15.22 21.84
N LYS A 264 24.84 -15.99 21.34
CA LYS A 264 26.20 -16.03 21.84
C LYS A 264 26.95 -14.71 21.62
N ASP A 265 26.80 -14.12 20.42
CA ASP A 265 27.40 -12.82 20.09
C ASP A 265 26.80 -11.70 20.94
N ILE A 266 25.49 -11.73 21.23
CA ILE A 266 24.79 -10.82 22.14
C ILE A 266 25.38 -10.90 23.56
N ALA A 267 25.62 -12.13 24.07
CA ALA A 267 26.20 -12.35 25.39
C ALA A 267 27.65 -11.83 25.46
N GLN A 268 28.43 -12.03 24.41
CA GLN A 268 29.80 -11.51 24.31
C GLN A 268 29.87 -9.98 24.21
N MET A 269 28.92 -9.40 23.44
CA MET A 269 28.79 -7.96 23.35
C MET A 269 28.48 -7.34 24.73
N ALA A 270 27.69 -8.02 25.54
CA ALA A 270 27.35 -7.59 26.89
C ALA A 270 28.58 -7.47 27.83
N GLU A 271 29.57 -8.36 27.67
CA GLU A 271 30.79 -8.34 28.47
C GLU A 271 31.79 -7.26 28.00
N SER A 272 31.78 -6.95 26.72
CA SER A 272 32.76 -6.05 26.09
C SER A 272 32.30 -4.59 25.93
N HIS A 273 30.97 -4.35 25.94
CA HIS A 273 30.39 -3.01 25.67
C HIS A 273 30.16 -2.23 26.97
N PRO A 274 30.52 -0.92 27.02
CA PRO A 274 30.33 -0.10 28.24
C PRO A 274 28.87 -0.01 28.71
N GLY A 275 27.88 -0.17 27.83
CA GLY A 275 26.45 -0.17 28.14
C GLY A 275 25.90 -1.51 28.64
N GLY A 276 26.70 -2.58 28.65
CA GLY A 276 26.30 -3.93 29.06
C GLY A 276 25.40 -4.62 28.01
N HIS A 277 24.43 -5.43 28.46
CA HIS A 277 23.54 -6.19 27.58
C HIS A 277 22.79 -5.30 26.60
N PRO A 278 22.84 -5.56 25.28
CA PRO A 278 22.02 -4.86 24.29
C PRO A 278 20.54 -5.22 24.46
N ILE A 279 19.67 -4.38 23.94
CA ILE A 279 18.22 -4.65 23.88
C ILE A 279 17.93 -5.19 22.49
N VAL A 280 17.31 -6.37 22.42
CA VAL A 280 16.96 -7.01 21.15
C VAL A 280 15.50 -6.78 20.85
N PHE A 281 15.21 -6.15 19.74
CA PHE A 281 13.84 -6.02 19.22
C PHE A 281 13.50 -7.19 18.29
N ILE A 282 12.39 -7.84 18.57
CA ILE A 282 11.86 -8.95 17.78
C ILE A 282 10.47 -8.56 17.33
N ASP A 283 10.37 -8.18 16.07
CA ASP A 283 9.07 -7.96 15.45
C ASP A 283 8.38 -9.29 15.16
N GLU A 284 7.05 -9.31 15.19
CA GLU A 284 6.25 -10.53 15.04
C GLU A 284 6.74 -11.69 15.93
N ILE A 285 7.02 -11.41 17.22
CA ILE A 285 7.59 -12.38 18.15
C ILE A 285 6.81 -13.70 18.21
N HIS A 286 5.53 -13.71 17.84
CA HIS A 286 4.70 -14.90 17.74
C HIS A 286 5.22 -15.92 16.72
N THR A 287 5.91 -15.47 15.66
CA THR A 287 6.50 -16.35 14.64
C THR A 287 7.58 -17.26 15.25
N MET A 288 8.31 -16.78 16.25
CA MET A 288 9.32 -17.56 16.96
C MET A 288 8.72 -18.54 17.97
N VAL A 289 7.54 -18.23 18.51
CA VAL A 289 6.91 -19.01 19.60
C VAL A 289 5.88 -20.01 19.07
N GLY A 290 5.23 -19.70 17.95
CA GLY A 290 4.08 -20.44 17.43
C GLY A 290 4.38 -21.48 16.36
N ALA A 291 5.56 -21.45 15.79
CA ALA A 291 5.93 -22.31 14.66
C ALA A 291 6.01 -23.82 14.97
N GLY A 292 5.89 -24.21 16.25
CA GLY A 292 6.12 -25.59 16.70
C GLY A 292 4.92 -26.56 16.68
N LYS A 293 3.72 -26.15 16.22
CA LYS A 293 2.51 -27.01 16.27
C LYS A 293 2.13 -27.69 14.95
N ALA A 294 2.72 -27.30 13.83
CA ALA A 294 2.62 -28.05 12.58
C ALA A 294 3.80 -29.04 12.50
N GLU A 295 3.57 -30.27 12.10
CA GLU A 295 4.63 -31.26 11.90
C GLU A 295 5.72 -30.70 10.98
N GLY A 296 6.91 -30.42 11.56
CA GLY A 296 8.05 -29.84 10.86
C GLY A 296 8.32 -28.34 11.09
N ALA A 297 7.50 -27.63 11.87
CA ALA A 297 7.69 -26.18 12.12
C ALA A 297 8.74 -25.91 13.21
N MET A 298 9.46 -24.78 13.08
CA MET A 298 10.58 -24.38 13.93
C MET A 298 10.09 -23.88 15.29
N ASP A 299 10.60 -24.44 16.41
CA ASP A 299 10.31 -23.96 17.76
C ASP A 299 11.50 -23.17 18.32
N ALA A 300 11.69 -21.94 17.83
CA ALA A 300 12.70 -21.03 18.34
C ALA A 300 12.40 -20.57 19.78
N GLY A 301 11.15 -20.67 20.22
CA GLY A 301 10.74 -20.31 21.57
C GLY A 301 11.50 -21.09 22.65
N ASN A 302 11.78 -22.36 22.42
CA ASN A 302 12.54 -23.19 23.38
C ASN A 302 13.99 -22.75 23.52
N MET A 303 14.54 -22.02 22.56
CA MET A 303 15.91 -21.47 22.64
C MET A 303 15.96 -20.12 23.33
N LEU A 304 14.93 -19.29 23.14
CA LEU A 304 14.83 -17.98 23.81
C LEU A 304 14.49 -18.11 25.28
N LYS A 305 13.65 -19.08 25.67
CA LYS A 305 13.22 -19.30 27.07
C LYS A 305 14.39 -19.38 28.08
N PRO A 306 15.45 -20.14 27.85
CA PRO A 306 16.62 -20.21 28.76
C PRO A 306 17.32 -18.84 28.86
N ALA A 307 17.59 -18.18 27.73
CA ALA A 307 18.28 -16.87 27.71
C ALA A 307 17.48 -15.78 28.44
N LEU A 308 16.15 -15.72 28.20
CA LEU A 308 15.22 -14.84 28.92
C LEU A 308 15.16 -15.21 30.42
N SER A 309 15.24 -16.51 30.77
CA SER A 309 15.15 -16.96 32.14
C SER A 309 16.37 -16.60 32.95
N ARG A 310 17.55 -16.68 32.35
CA ARG A 310 18.83 -16.33 32.99
C ARG A 310 19.12 -14.82 32.98
N GLY A 311 18.30 -14.03 32.27
CA GLY A 311 18.55 -12.58 32.13
C GLY A 311 19.70 -12.27 31.18
N GLU A 312 20.12 -13.22 30.35
CA GLU A 312 21.15 -13.06 29.33
C GLU A 312 20.62 -12.31 28.08
N LEU A 313 19.30 -12.28 27.91
CA LEU A 313 18.63 -11.58 26.81
C LEU A 313 17.63 -10.57 27.38
N HIS A 314 17.80 -9.29 27.04
CA HIS A 314 16.80 -8.26 27.19
C HIS A 314 16.14 -8.05 25.84
N CYS A 315 14.82 -8.24 25.75
CA CYS A 315 14.15 -8.07 24.48
C CYS A 315 12.87 -7.23 24.58
N ILE A 316 12.52 -6.60 23.47
CA ILE A 316 11.23 -5.98 23.20
C ILE A 316 10.57 -6.82 22.12
N GLY A 317 9.39 -7.36 22.38
CA GLY A 317 8.60 -8.06 21.37
C GLY A 317 7.52 -7.15 20.78
N ALA A 318 7.12 -7.38 19.54
CA ALA A 318 5.93 -6.79 18.95
C ALA A 318 5.03 -7.88 18.37
N THR A 319 3.71 -7.75 18.53
CA THR A 319 2.72 -8.70 18.01
C THR A 319 1.32 -8.09 18.02
N THR A 320 0.34 -8.77 17.44
CA THR A 320 -1.09 -8.42 17.57
C THR A 320 -1.70 -9.01 18.85
N LEU A 321 -2.90 -8.54 19.21
CA LEU A 321 -3.59 -9.02 20.42
C LEU A 321 -3.99 -10.49 20.29
N ASP A 322 -4.47 -10.90 19.13
CA ASP A 322 -4.91 -12.27 18.86
C ASP A 322 -3.75 -13.27 18.87
N GLU A 323 -2.62 -12.89 18.28
CA GLU A 323 -1.41 -13.69 18.27
C GLU A 323 -0.78 -13.78 19.66
N TYR A 324 -0.80 -12.67 20.42
CA TYR A 324 -0.37 -12.68 21.81
C TYR A 324 -1.17 -13.69 22.64
N ARG A 325 -2.51 -13.66 22.56
CA ARG A 325 -3.40 -14.60 23.26
C ARG A 325 -3.16 -16.06 22.82
N LYS A 326 -2.95 -16.25 21.54
CA LYS A 326 -2.82 -17.58 20.93
C LYS A 326 -1.48 -18.25 21.28
N TYR A 327 -0.39 -17.51 21.30
CA TYR A 327 0.96 -18.05 21.36
C TYR A 327 1.72 -17.71 22.65
N ILE A 328 1.64 -16.49 23.16
CA ILE A 328 2.44 -16.05 24.30
C ILE A 328 1.71 -16.25 25.63
N GLU A 329 0.46 -15.86 25.73
CA GLU A 329 -0.34 -15.95 26.94
C GLU A 329 -0.59 -17.39 27.40
N LYS A 330 -0.64 -18.34 26.46
CA LYS A 330 -0.80 -19.78 26.74
C LYS A 330 0.51 -20.43 27.22
N ASP A 331 1.65 -19.79 27.06
CA ASP A 331 2.94 -20.29 27.52
C ASP A 331 3.32 -19.61 28.84
N ALA A 332 3.14 -20.33 29.96
CA ALA A 332 3.39 -19.82 31.30
C ALA A 332 4.86 -19.36 31.53
N ALA A 333 5.81 -19.88 30.77
CA ALA A 333 7.22 -19.48 30.89
C ALA A 333 7.46 -18.11 30.24
N LEU A 334 6.84 -17.84 29.10
CA LEU A 334 6.93 -16.56 28.42
C LEU A 334 6.07 -15.48 29.09
N GLU A 335 4.84 -15.81 29.47
CA GLU A 335 3.94 -14.87 30.15
C GLU A 335 4.55 -14.28 31.44
N ARG A 336 5.34 -15.07 32.17
CA ARG A 336 6.05 -14.60 33.36
C ARG A 336 7.25 -13.71 33.06
N ARG A 337 7.69 -13.60 31.82
CA ARG A 337 8.89 -12.84 31.42
C ARG A 337 8.54 -11.56 30.66
N PHE A 338 7.40 -11.56 30.01
CA PHE A 338 6.93 -10.42 29.23
C PHE A 338 5.92 -9.57 30.01
N GLN A 339 5.98 -8.27 29.79
CA GLN A 339 4.99 -7.29 30.29
C GLN A 339 4.29 -6.62 29.11
N LYS A 340 2.99 -6.68 29.09
CA LYS A 340 2.15 -6.09 28.03
C LYS A 340 2.28 -4.55 28.03
N VAL A 341 2.41 -3.99 26.84
CA VAL A 341 2.27 -2.57 26.51
C VAL A 341 1.30 -2.49 25.35
N LEU A 342 0.11 -1.97 25.60
CA LEU A 342 -0.90 -1.78 24.56
C LEU A 342 -0.51 -0.58 23.70
N VAL A 343 -0.66 -0.73 22.40
CA VAL A 343 -0.41 0.31 21.39
C VAL A 343 -1.68 0.47 20.58
N ASP A 344 -2.45 1.46 20.96
CA ASP A 344 -3.72 1.74 20.33
C ASP A 344 -3.53 2.55 19.02
N GLU A 345 -4.54 2.51 18.14
CA GLU A 345 -4.61 3.37 16.97
C GLU A 345 -4.61 4.84 17.41
N PRO A 346 -3.73 5.71 16.87
CA PRO A 346 -3.73 7.12 17.21
C PRO A 346 -4.99 7.82 16.70
N SER A 347 -5.39 8.90 17.37
CA SER A 347 -6.48 9.76 16.89
C SER A 347 -6.10 10.45 15.58
N VAL A 348 -7.08 11.02 14.88
CA VAL A 348 -6.84 11.79 13.66
C VAL A 348 -5.90 12.97 13.93
N GLU A 349 -6.10 13.69 15.04
CA GLU A 349 -5.25 14.82 15.45
C GLU A 349 -3.82 14.38 15.74
N ALA A 350 -3.64 13.25 16.43
CA ALA A 350 -2.32 12.68 16.70
C ALA A 350 -1.65 12.25 15.40
N THR A 351 -2.42 11.69 14.46
CA THR A 351 -1.92 11.29 13.13
C THR A 351 -1.47 12.51 12.32
N ILE A 352 -2.23 13.62 12.34
CA ILE A 352 -1.82 14.88 11.68
C ILE A 352 -0.48 15.36 12.25
N ALA A 353 -0.29 15.29 13.57
CA ALA A 353 0.98 15.66 14.18
C ALA A 353 2.14 14.75 13.73
N ILE A 354 1.91 13.44 13.64
CA ILE A 354 2.89 12.46 13.12
C ILE A 354 3.25 12.80 11.67
N LEU A 355 2.26 13.01 10.81
CA LEU A 355 2.49 13.31 9.41
C LEU A 355 3.26 14.63 9.19
N ARG A 356 2.96 15.66 10.00
CA ARG A 356 3.73 16.93 9.98
C ARG A 356 5.21 16.70 10.34
N GLY A 357 5.48 15.80 11.28
CA GLY A 357 6.85 15.46 11.63
C GLY A 357 7.59 14.63 10.59
N LEU A 358 6.86 13.88 9.77
CA LEU A 358 7.41 13.10 8.67
C LEU A 358 7.49 13.88 7.35
N GLN A 359 6.78 15.00 7.23
CA GLN A 359 6.62 15.78 6.01
C GLN A 359 7.94 16.07 5.32
N GLU A 360 8.93 16.65 6.03
CA GLU A 360 10.23 17.03 5.46
C GLU A 360 10.98 15.83 4.87
N ARG A 361 10.86 14.65 5.49
CA ARG A 361 11.48 13.41 5.02
C ARG A 361 10.89 12.93 3.69
N TYR A 362 9.55 12.97 3.59
CA TYR A 362 8.85 12.58 2.36
C TYR A 362 9.05 13.59 1.24
N GLU A 363 9.08 14.89 1.56
CA GLU A 363 9.42 15.96 0.61
C GLU A 363 10.81 15.78 0.01
N LEU A 364 11.81 15.46 0.85
CA LEU A 364 13.17 15.17 0.40
C LEU A 364 13.25 13.91 -0.45
N HIS A 365 12.58 12.84 -0.02
CA HIS A 365 12.63 11.55 -0.75
C HIS A 365 12.03 11.65 -2.14
N HIS A 366 10.90 12.32 -2.26
CA HIS A 366 10.17 12.42 -3.53
C HIS A 366 10.53 13.67 -4.35
N GLY A 367 11.14 14.68 -3.73
CA GLY A 367 11.46 15.95 -4.40
C GLY A 367 10.22 16.78 -4.74
N VAL A 368 9.16 16.68 -3.93
CA VAL A 368 7.88 17.37 -4.07
C VAL A 368 7.50 18.05 -2.77
N ASP A 369 6.75 19.14 -2.83
CA ASP A 369 6.26 19.80 -1.64
C ASP A 369 4.93 19.18 -1.19
N ILE A 370 4.76 18.97 0.11
CA ILE A 370 3.52 18.44 0.71
C ILE A 370 2.85 19.54 1.50
N THR A 371 1.64 19.90 1.13
CA THR A 371 0.93 20.99 1.79
C THR A 371 0.25 20.53 3.08
N ASP A 372 0.07 21.43 4.06
CA ASP A 372 -0.67 21.10 5.29
C ASP A 372 -2.10 20.63 5.04
N PRO A 373 -2.87 21.19 4.08
CA PRO A 373 -4.16 20.62 3.69
C PRO A 373 -4.08 19.17 3.19
N ALA A 374 -2.98 18.76 2.54
CA ALA A 374 -2.79 17.37 2.14
C ALA A 374 -2.60 16.45 3.35
N ILE A 375 -1.85 16.89 4.35
CA ILE A 375 -1.63 16.15 5.60
C ILE A 375 -2.96 15.94 6.34
N VAL A 376 -3.75 17.00 6.49
CA VAL A 376 -5.06 16.93 7.12
C VAL A 376 -5.98 16.00 6.34
N ALA A 377 -6.04 16.17 5.00
CA ALA A 377 -6.84 15.31 4.13
C ALA A 377 -6.41 13.84 4.20
N ALA A 378 -5.11 13.55 4.24
CA ALA A 378 -4.60 12.17 4.36
C ALA A 378 -5.07 11.50 5.65
N ALA A 379 -5.01 12.20 6.79
CA ALA A 379 -5.47 11.67 8.08
C ALA A 379 -7.00 11.48 8.11
N GLU A 380 -7.77 12.49 7.71
CA GLU A 380 -9.23 12.45 7.76
C GLU A 380 -9.83 11.48 6.75
N LEU A 381 -9.36 11.52 5.49
CA LEU A 381 -9.90 10.67 4.43
C LEU A 381 -9.51 9.21 4.63
N SER A 382 -8.28 8.91 5.08
CA SER A 382 -7.89 7.54 5.40
C SER A 382 -8.69 6.99 6.58
N HIS A 383 -8.90 7.78 7.62
CA HIS A 383 -9.71 7.36 8.77
C HIS A 383 -11.15 7.04 8.35
N ARG A 384 -11.72 7.89 7.50
CA ARG A 384 -13.12 7.78 7.07
C ARG A 384 -13.36 6.71 6.01
N TYR A 385 -12.44 6.57 5.03
CA TYR A 385 -12.69 5.79 3.82
C TYR A 385 -11.88 4.49 3.73
N ILE A 386 -10.80 4.34 4.47
CA ILE A 386 -9.99 3.12 4.53
C ILE A 386 -10.21 2.44 5.88
N THR A 387 -11.11 1.46 5.92
CA THR A 387 -11.57 0.82 7.16
C THR A 387 -10.86 -0.50 7.46
N ASP A 388 -10.14 -1.07 6.52
CA ASP A 388 -9.41 -2.33 6.61
C ASP A 388 -7.97 -2.19 7.12
N ARG A 389 -7.50 -0.95 7.36
CA ARG A 389 -6.17 -0.61 7.85
C ARG A 389 -6.26 0.42 8.98
N PHE A 390 -5.18 0.59 9.74
CA PHE A 390 -5.11 1.46 10.91
C PHE A 390 -4.23 2.69 10.69
N LEU A 391 -4.54 3.76 11.40
CA LEU A 391 -3.68 4.95 11.49
C LEU A 391 -2.42 4.60 12.34
N PRO A 392 -1.27 5.24 12.08
CA PRO A 392 -1.03 6.26 11.07
C PRO A 392 -0.65 5.69 9.69
N ASP A 393 -0.42 4.39 9.57
CA ASP A 393 0.15 3.71 8.40
C ASP A 393 -0.62 4.01 7.10
N LYS A 394 -1.96 3.86 7.13
CA LYS A 394 -2.82 4.16 5.97
C LYS A 394 -2.76 5.63 5.53
N ALA A 395 -2.53 6.57 6.45
CA ALA A 395 -2.40 7.98 6.11
C ALA A 395 -1.01 8.31 5.55
N ILE A 396 0.03 7.67 6.08
CA ILE A 396 1.40 7.76 5.57
C ILE A 396 1.45 7.25 4.13
N ASP A 397 0.86 6.09 3.86
CA ASP A 397 0.80 5.50 2.51
C ASP A 397 0.11 6.43 1.50
N LEU A 398 -0.96 7.12 1.89
CA LEU A 398 -1.62 8.07 0.99
C LEU A 398 -0.70 9.23 0.60
N ILE A 399 0.09 9.73 1.54
CA ILE A 399 1.07 10.79 1.27
C ILE A 399 2.18 10.25 0.36
N ASP A 400 2.71 9.08 0.68
CA ASP A 400 3.78 8.45 -0.09
C ASP A 400 3.33 8.15 -1.53
N GLU A 401 2.15 7.59 -1.73
CA GLU A 401 1.59 7.31 -3.05
C GLU A 401 1.30 8.59 -3.84
N ALA A 402 0.72 9.62 -3.20
CA ALA A 402 0.44 10.90 -3.85
C ALA A 402 1.76 11.60 -4.26
N ALA A 403 2.74 11.63 -3.39
CA ALA A 403 4.05 12.23 -3.66
C ALA A 403 4.81 11.45 -4.76
N SER A 404 4.78 10.12 -4.72
CA SER A 404 5.36 9.26 -5.75
C SER A 404 4.72 9.51 -7.12
N ARG A 405 3.41 9.69 -7.16
CA ARG A 405 2.67 10.00 -8.39
C ARG A 405 3.08 11.34 -8.97
N ILE A 406 3.12 12.40 -8.16
CA ILE A 406 3.57 13.72 -8.61
C ILE A 406 5.01 13.66 -9.13
N LYS A 407 5.91 12.96 -8.42
CA LYS A 407 7.28 12.71 -8.89
C LYS A 407 7.30 12.04 -10.26
N MET A 408 6.48 11.02 -10.45
CA MET A 408 6.37 10.33 -11.74
C MET A 408 5.83 11.27 -12.84
N GLU A 409 4.88 12.16 -12.52
CA GLU A 409 4.38 13.18 -13.45
C GLU A 409 5.46 14.21 -13.80
N ILE A 410 6.34 14.60 -12.85
CA ILE A 410 7.49 15.48 -13.10
C ILE A 410 8.54 14.79 -13.99
N ASP A 411 8.78 13.49 -13.77
CA ASP A 411 9.79 12.75 -14.50
C ASP A 411 9.33 12.26 -15.88
N SER A 412 8.04 12.11 -16.09
CA SER A 412 7.44 11.71 -17.37
C SER A 412 6.92 12.91 -18.16
N LYS A 413 6.65 12.71 -19.45
CA LYS A 413 6.00 13.75 -20.27
C LYS A 413 4.56 13.97 -19.77
N PRO A 414 4.12 15.24 -19.62
CA PRO A 414 2.74 15.58 -19.27
C PRO A 414 1.71 14.95 -20.23
N GLU A 415 0.54 14.61 -19.70
CA GLU A 415 -0.53 13.95 -20.48
C GLU A 415 -0.95 14.77 -21.72
N SER A 416 -0.91 16.11 -21.62
CA SER A 416 -1.18 17.01 -22.74
C SER A 416 -0.19 16.80 -23.90
N MET A 417 1.10 16.65 -23.57
CA MET A 417 2.15 16.40 -24.57
C MET A 417 2.04 14.98 -25.15
N ASP A 418 1.72 13.97 -24.31
CA ASP A 418 1.56 12.59 -24.79
C ASP A 418 0.37 12.46 -25.75
N LYS A 419 -0.75 13.17 -25.49
CA LYS A 419 -1.88 13.25 -26.42
C LYS A 419 -1.49 13.87 -27.77
N LEU A 420 -0.70 14.94 -27.76
CA LEU A 420 -0.20 15.58 -28.99
C LEU A 420 0.76 14.65 -29.73
N ASP A 421 1.69 13.99 -29.02
CA ASP A 421 2.60 13.01 -29.63
C ASP A 421 1.83 11.86 -30.30
N ARG A 422 0.84 11.28 -29.64
CA ARG A 422 -0.01 10.23 -30.22
C ARG A 422 -0.79 10.72 -31.43
N ARG A 423 -1.34 11.91 -31.37
CA ARG A 423 -2.06 12.52 -32.50
C ARG A 423 -1.12 12.77 -33.69
N LEU A 424 0.08 13.26 -33.44
CA LEU A 424 1.13 13.42 -34.46
C LEU A 424 1.51 12.09 -35.13
N ILE A 425 1.67 11.03 -34.34
CA ILE A 425 1.97 9.70 -34.87
C ILE A 425 0.83 9.21 -35.76
N GLN A 426 -0.43 9.37 -35.34
CA GLN A 426 -1.60 9.01 -36.16
C GLN A 426 -1.64 9.78 -37.48
N LEU A 427 -1.45 11.10 -37.42
CA LEU A 427 -1.44 11.93 -38.65
C LEU A 427 -0.28 11.60 -39.57
N LYS A 428 0.92 11.28 -39.03
CA LYS A 428 2.06 10.85 -39.84
C LYS A 428 1.79 9.51 -40.53
N ILE A 429 1.12 8.57 -39.86
CA ILE A 429 0.70 7.29 -40.47
C ILE A 429 -0.35 7.54 -41.54
N GLU A 430 -1.36 8.37 -41.24
CA GLU A 430 -2.39 8.74 -42.23
C GLU A 430 -1.79 9.44 -43.44
N ARG A 431 -0.84 10.36 -43.27
CA ARG A 431 -0.10 11.04 -44.33
C ARG A 431 0.58 10.05 -45.29
N GLU A 432 1.27 9.04 -44.75
CA GLU A 432 1.95 8.05 -45.57
C GLU A 432 0.95 7.12 -46.31
N ALA A 433 -0.23 6.89 -45.75
CA ALA A 433 -1.29 6.16 -46.40
C ALA A 433 -1.88 6.95 -47.58
N VAL A 434 -2.29 8.22 -47.34
CA VAL A 434 -2.90 9.12 -48.32
C VAL A 434 -1.92 9.49 -49.45
N ARG A 435 -0.61 9.59 -49.15
CA ARG A 435 0.45 9.87 -50.15
C ARG A 435 0.49 8.85 -51.29
N LYS A 436 0.03 7.63 -51.08
CA LYS A 436 0.01 6.56 -52.09
C LYS A 436 -1.16 6.67 -53.06
N GLU A 437 -2.18 7.46 -52.71
CA GLU A 437 -3.38 7.66 -53.48
C GLU A 437 -3.19 8.86 -54.44
N LYS A 438 -3.87 8.84 -55.64
CA LYS A 438 -3.63 9.83 -56.70
C LYS A 438 -4.85 10.69 -57.01
N ASP A 439 -5.98 10.46 -56.34
CA ASP A 439 -7.20 11.19 -56.55
C ASP A 439 -7.13 12.61 -55.93
N GLU A 440 -7.97 13.52 -56.41
CA GLU A 440 -7.94 14.93 -56.01
C GLU A 440 -8.40 15.14 -54.57
N ALA A 441 -9.29 14.30 -54.07
CA ALA A 441 -9.73 14.32 -52.66
C ALA A 441 -8.59 13.95 -51.72
N SER A 442 -7.79 12.90 -52.04
CA SER A 442 -6.63 12.50 -51.26
C SER A 442 -5.53 13.54 -51.25
N LYS A 443 -5.33 14.29 -52.37
CA LYS A 443 -4.38 15.42 -52.38
C LYS A 443 -4.80 16.54 -51.44
N ARG A 444 -6.06 16.92 -51.46
CA ARG A 444 -6.59 17.95 -50.51
C ARG A 444 -6.46 17.48 -49.04
N ARG A 445 -6.73 16.21 -48.79
CA ARG A 445 -6.58 15.62 -47.47
C ARG A 445 -5.10 15.60 -47.03
N PHE A 446 -4.18 15.30 -47.93
CA PHE A 446 -2.73 15.33 -47.66
C PHE A 446 -2.28 16.74 -47.23
N ASP A 447 -2.68 17.81 -47.99
CA ASP A 447 -2.34 19.20 -47.64
C ASP A 447 -2.85 19.60 -46.26
N LEU A 448 -4.09 19.20 -45.93
CA LEU A 448 -4.67 19.45 -44.60
C LEU A 448 -3.91 18.75 -43.50
N ILE A 449 -3.56 17.50 -43.70
CA ILE A 449 -2.78 16.71 -42.73
C ILE A 449 -1.39 17.33 -42.52
N GLU A 450 -0.76 17.80 -43.60
CA GLU A 450 0.57 18.42 -43.51
C GLU A 450 0.55 19.73 -42.73
N GLN A 451 -0.51 20.56 -42.95
CA GLN A 451 -0.73 21.77 -42.16
C GLN A 451 -1.00 21.46 -40.68
N GLU A 452 -1.80 20.44 -40.40
CA GLU A 452 -2.10 20.02 -39.03
C GLU A 452 -0.84 19.49 -38.33
N ILE A 453 -0.04 18.67 -38.99
CA ILE A 453 1.24 18.18 -38.49
C ILE A 453 2.16 19.35 -38.15
N ALA A 454 2.35 20.29 -39.08
CA ALA A 454 3.24 21.43 -38.89
C ALA A 454 2.78 22.34 -37.72
N ARG A 455 1.47 22.46 -37.49
CA ARG A 455 0.93 23.18 -36.33
C ARG A 455 1.21 22.46 -35.03
N LEU A 456 0.88 21.15 -34.97
CA LEU A 456 1.06 20.34 -33.74
C LEU A 456 2.53 20.12 -33.38
N GLU A 457 3.44 20.02 -34.35
CA GLU A 457 4.89 19.96 -34.12
C GLU A 457 5.42 21.24 -33.48
N ARG A 458 4.96 22.40 -33.88
CA ARG A 458 5.31 23.69 -33.24
C ARG A 458 4.76 23.73 -31.80
N GLU A 459 3.49 23.41 -31.63
CA GLU A 459 2.86 23.41 -30.31
C GLU A 459 3.55 22.44 -29.34
N LEU A 460 3.94 21.26 -29.83
CA LEU A 460 4.69 20.29 -29.04
C LEU A 460 6.10 20.81 -28.69
N ALA A 461 6.82 21.43 -29.63
CA ALA A 461 8.14 22.00 -29.40
C ALA A 461 8.13 23.11 -28.33
N ASP A 462 7.12 24.00 -28.41
CA ASP A 462 6.93 25.08 -27.44
C ASP A 462 6.63 24.52 -26.03
N LEU A 463 5.78 23.49 -25.93
CA LEU A 463 5.49 22.82 -24.67
C LEU A 463 6.69 22.06 -24.13
N GLU A 464 7.50 21.46 -25.01
CA GLU A 464 8.70 20.71 -24.59
C GLU A 464 9.78 21.63 -24.03
N GLU A 465 9.93 22.84 -24.58
CA GLU A 465 10.84 23.86 -24.05
C GLU A 465 10.41 24.30 -22.64
N VAL A 466 9.12 24.59 -22.46
CA VAL A 466 8.55 24.99 -21.17
C VAL A 466 8.72 23.87 -20.15
N TRP A 467 8.38 22.62 -20.52
CA TRP A 467 8.52 21.46 -19.65
C TRP A 467 9.97 21.24 -19.20
N LYS A 468 10.94 21.32 -20.13
CA LYS A 468 12.37 21.18 -19.79
C LYS A 468 12.84 22.27 -18.82
N ALA A 469 12.39 23.51 -19.01
CA ALA A 469 12.71 24.62 -18.14
C ALA A 469 12.12 24.44 -16.72
N GLU A 470 10.84 24.03 -16.62
CA GLU A 470 10.20 23.75 -15.34
C GLU A 470 10.87 22.58 -14.62
N LYS A 471 11.17 21.48 -15.33
CA LYS A 471 11.86 20.31 -14.77
C LYS A 471 13.23 20.66 -14.22
N ALA A 472 14.02 21.45 -14.95
CA ALA A 472 15.34 21.90 -14.49
C ALA A 472 15.25 22.78 -13.24
N ALA A 473 14.23 23.64 -13.13
CA ALA A 473 14.01 24.48 -11.96
C ALA A 473 13.67 23.62 -10.71
N VAL A 474 12.81 22.61 -10.85
CA VAL A 474 12.45 21.68 -9.77
C VAL A 474 13.67 20.90 -9.30
N GLN A 475 14.46 20.33 -10.21
CA GLN A 475 15.67 19.59 -9.88
C GLN A 475 16.71 20.46 -9.18
N GLY A 476 16.85 21.71 -9.59
CA GLY A 476 17.75 22.66 -8.93
C GLY A 476 17.33 23.00 -7.49
N ALA A 477 16.04 23.16 -7.22
CA ALA A 477 15.53 23.39 -5.87
C ALA A 477 15.71 22.14 -4.97
N GLN A 478 15.49 20.96 -5.52
CA GLN A 478 15.67 19.69 -4.79
C GLN A 478 17.13 19.50 -4.34
N SER A 479 18.10 19.73 -5.21
CA SER A 479 19.54 19.65 -4.87
C SER A 479 19.90 20.56 -3.70
N ILE A 480 19.33 21.78 -3.64
CA ILE A 480 19.58 22.70 -2.53
C ILE A 480 18.93 22.19 -1.23
N LYS A 481 17.74 21.60 -1.29
CA LYS A 481 17.08 20.99 -0.11
C LYS A 481 17.90 19.83 0.44
N GLU A 482 18.44 18.97 -0.41
CA GLU A 482 19.32 17.86 0.00
C GLU A 482 20.62 18.36 0.68
N GLU A 483 21.22 19.43 0.17
CA GLU A 483 22.38 20.07 0.81
C GLU A 483 22.04 20.66 2.20
N ILE A 484 20.87 21.27 2.35
CA ILE A 484 20.36 21.79 3.64
C ILE A 484 20.20 20.67 4.65
N ASP A 485 19.60 19.56 4.26
CA ASP A 485 19.39 18.41 5.15
C ASP A 485 20.72 17.79 5.59
N GLN A 486 21.66 17.62 4.68
CA GLN A 486 23.01 17.15 5.03
C GLN A 486 23.68 18.05 6.06
N ILE A 487 23.60 19.37 5.90
CA ILE A 487 24.17 20.31 6.84
C ILE A 487 23.47 20.26 8.19
N ARG A 488 22.15 20.11 8.24
CA ARG A 488 21.41 19.93 9.51
C ARG A 488 21.86 18.67 10.25
N HIS A 489 22.04 17.57 9.55
CA HIS A 489 22.59 16.34 10.14
C HIS A 489 24.03 16.50 10.63
N GLU A 490 24.88 17.23 9.91
CA GLU A 490 26.24 17.55 10.37
C GLU A 490 26.21 18.40 11.64
N ILE A 491 25.34 19.41 11.72
CA ILE A 491 25.14 20.25 12.91
C ILE A 491 24.78 19.39 14.13
N GLU A 492 23.82 18.49 13.98
CA GLU A 492 23.44 17.58 15.06
C GLU A 492 24.59 16.67 15.49
N ALA A 493 25.32 16.10 14.52
CA ALA A 493 26.47 15.24 14.79
C ALA A 493 27.59 15.97 15.54
N PHE A 494 27.89 17.22 15.15
CA PHE A 494 28.92 18.05 15.82
C PHE A 494 28.44 18.56 17.20
N THR A 495 27.14 18.85 17.33
CA THR A 495 26.54 19.20 18.63
C THR A 495 26.71 18.08 19.64
N ARG A 496 26.46 16.82 19.22
CA ARG A 496 26.66 15.62 20.06
C ARG A 496 28.12 15.41 20.44
N LYS A 497 29.07 15.82 19.57
CA LYS A 497 30.52 15.74 19.83
C LYS A 497 31.06 16.91 20.64
N GLY A 498 30.24 17.95 20.89
CA GLY A 498 30.63 19.17 21.60
C GLY A 498 31.53 20.10 20.78
N ASP A 499 31.58 19.95 19.45
CA ASP A 499 32.39 20.81 18.56
C ASP A 499 31.58 22.07 18.17
N TRP A 500 31.41 22.95 19.13
CA TRP A 500 30.64 24.20 18.98
C TRP A 500 31.16 25.15 17.91
N GLN A 501 32.44 25.05 17.56
CA GLN A 501 33.05 25.89 16.52
C GLN A 501 32.49 25.52 15.16
N LYS A 502 32.47 24.24 14.82
CA LYS A 502 31.88 23.73 13.57
C LYS A 502 30.37 23.92 13.51
N VAL A 503 29.69 23.71 14.64
CA VAL A 503 28.26 24.00 14.75
C VAL A 503 27.96 25.44 14.37
N SER A 504 28.70 26.40 14.92
CA SER A 504 28.49 27.83 14.62
C SER A 504 28.80 28.18 13.16
N GLU A 505 29.85 27.59 12.57
CA GLU A 505 30.19 27.80 11.15
C GLU A 505 29.08 27.29 10.20
N LEU A 506 28.55 26.12 10.48
CA LEU A 506 27.45 25.50 9.67
C LEU A 506 26.14 26.24 9.88
N GLN A 507 25.77 26.51 11.13
CA GLN A 507 24.46 27.08 11.50
C GLN A 507 24.33 28.55 11.12
N TYR A 508 25.37 29.35 11.25
CA TYR A 508 25.33 30.79 10.98
C TYR A 508 26.02 31.20 9.66
N GLY A 509 26.79 30.29 9.04
CA GLY A 509 27.43 30.53 7.76
C GLY A 509 26.72 29.85 6.60
N LYS A 510 26.86 28.51 6.49
CA LYS A 510 26.38 27.75 5.31
C LYS A 510 24.86 27.62 5.25
N LEU A 511 24.20 27.33 6.36
CA LEU A 511 22.74 27.09 6.38
C LEU A 511 21.95 28.31 5.89
N PRO A 512 22.19 29.56 6.38
CA PRO A 512 21.47 30.73 5.89
C PRO A 512 21.77 31.08 4.42
N GLU A 513 22.98 30.75 3.91
CA GLU A 513 23.33 30.93 2.50
C GLU A 513 22.46 30.03 1.60
N LEU A 514 22.33 28.76 1.96
CA LEU A 514 21.50 27.79 1.22
C LEU A 514 20.03 28.13 1.29
N GLU A 515 19.53 28.52 2.47
CA GLU A 515 18.15 28.99 2.64
C GLU A 515 17.85 30.24 1.79
N ALA A 516 18.79 31.16 1.68
CA ALA A 516 18.65 32.32 0.79
C ALA A 516 18.65 31.91 -0.68
N ARG A 517 19.50 30.95 -1.07
CA ARG A 517 19.50 30.37 -2.44
C ARG A 517 18.18 29.67 -2.76
N LEU A 518 17.62 28.90 -1.83
CA LEU A 518 16.33 28.25 -1.99
C LEU A 518 15.22 29.29 -2.18
N LYS A 519 15.14 30.30 -1.30
CA LYS A 519 14.16 31.38 -1.42
C LYS A 519 14.26 32.13 -2.74
N ALA A 520 15.49 32.34 -3.25
CA ALA A 520 15.70 32.98 -4.54
C ALA A 520 15.26 32.09 -5.71
N ALA A 521 15.42 30.77 -5.61
CA ALA A 521 14.93 29.82 -6.59
C ALA A 521 13.39 29.78 -6.61
N ASP A 522 12.75 29.74 -5.43
CA ASP A 522 11.29 29.78 -5.30
C ASP A 522 10.69 31.10 -5.81
N ALA A 523 11.32 32.22 -5.52
CA ALA A 523 10.88 33.53 -6.03
C ALA A 523 11.00 33.63 -7.55
N ARG A 524 12.02 33.04 -8.17
CA ARG A 524 12.15 32.97 -9.63
C ARG A 524 11.06 32.10 -10.24
N ALA A 525 10.78 30.95 -9.61
CA ALA A 525 9.70 30.05 -10.03
C ALA A 525 8.31 30.70 -9.88
N ALA A 526 8.09 31.51 -8.85
CA ALA A 526 6.87 32.27 -8.65
C ALA A 526 6.72 33.46 -9.63
N GLY A 527 7.81 34.14 -9.98
CA GLY A 527 7.82 35.27 -10.91
C GLY A 527 7.54 34.91 -12.38
N GLN A 528 7.72 33.63 -12.74
CA GLN A 528 7.40 33.09 -14.07
C GLN A 528 5.93 32.65 -14.23
N ALA A 529 5.10 32.79 -13.21
CA ALA A 529 3.71 32.30 -13.14
C ALA A 529 2.70 33.05 -14.01
N VAL A 530 3.10 33.69 -15.11
CA VAL A 530 2.17 34.29 -16.09
C VAL A 530 1.54 33.25 -17.02
N ARG A 531 2.03 32.01 -17.02
CA ARG A 531 1.47 30.89 -17.81
C ARG A 531 1.01 29.75 -16.87
N PRO A 532 -0.06 29.01 -17.21
CA PRO A 532 -0.43 27.84 -16.42
C PRO A 532 0.76 26.86 -16.39
N ARG A 533 1.18 26.45 -15.19
CA ARG A 533 2.27 25.49 -15.01
C ARG A 533 1.89 24.15 -15.62
N LEU A 534 2.80 23.56 -16.37
CA LEU A 534 2.64 22.20 -16.94
C LEU A 534 2.87 21.12 -15.90
N LEU A 535 3.77 21.37 -14.92
CA LEU A 535 4.12 20.43 -13.89
C LEU A 535 3.47 20.79 -12.56
N ARG A 536 2.81 19.81 -11.95
CA ARG A 536 2.41 19.88 -10.54
C ARG A 536 3.63 19.56 -9.69
N THR A 537 3.96 20.43 -8.74
CA THR A 537 5.12 20.27 -7.86
C THR A 537 4.73 20.10 -6.40
N GLN A 538 3.44 20.16 -6.10
CA GLN A 538 2.91 20.14 -4.75
C GLN A 538 1.82 19.07 -4.63
N VAL A 539 1.85 18.35 -3.51
CA VAL A 539 0.77 17.45 -3.10
C VAL A 539 -0.23 18.28 -2.28
N GLY A 540 -1.44 18.41 -2.78
CA GLY A 540 -2.57 19.06 -2.11
C GLY A 540 -3.62 18.05 -1.65
N ALA A 541 -4.71 18.58 -1.09
CA ALA A 541 -5.84 17.76 -0.64
C ALA A 541 -6.53 17.04 -1.82
N GLU A 542 -6.50 17.62 -3.03
CA GLU A 542 -7.08 17.01 -4.22
C GLU A 542 -6.31 15.75 -4.65
N GLU A 543 -4.99 15.79 -4.65
CA GLU A 543 -4.14 14.66 -4.99
C GLU A 543 -4.34 13.50 -4.01
N ILE A 544 -4.44 13.80 -2.72
CA ILE A 544 -4.78 12.80 -1.69
C ILE A 544 -6.17 12.22 -1.96
N ALA A 545 -7.16 13.05 -2.24
CA ALA A 545 -8.51 12.59 -2.55
C ALA A 545 -8.57 11.71 -3.82
N GLU A 546 -7.74 12.00 -4.83
CA GLU A 546 -7.61 11.15 -6.02
C GLU A 546 -7.01 9.77 -5.67
N VAL A 547 -6.00 9.71 -4.81
CA VAL A 547 -5.40 8.45 -4.35
C VAL A 547 -6.43 7.62 -3.59
N VAL A 548 -7.13 8.23 -2.63
CA VAL A 548 -8.21 7.57 -1.89
C VAL A 548 -9.30 7.07 -2.84
N SER A 549 -9.67 7.87 -3.83
CA SER A 549 -10.67 7.50 -4.84
C SER A 549 -10.27 6.26 -5.64
N ARG A 550 -8.98 6.15 -6.00
CA ARG A 550 -8.47 4.96 -6.70
C ARG A 550 -8.40 3.73 -5.80
N ALA A 551 -7.94 3.90 -4.58
CA ALA A 551 -7.80 2.80 -3.61
C ALA A 551 -9.16 2.22 -3.20
N THR A 552 -10.17 3.07 -3.01
CA THR A 552 -11.49 2.68 -2.50
C THR A 552 -12.56 2.53 -3.60
N GLY A 553 -12.32 3.06 -4.79
CA GLY A 553 -13.31 3.16 -5.86
C GLY A 553 -14.37 4.24 -5.61
N ILE A 554 -14.21 5.10 -4.58
CA ILE A 554 -15.15 6.16 -4.21
C ILE A 554 -14.65 7.46 -4.82
N PRO A 555 -15.44 8.24 -5.52
CA PRO A 555 -15.03 9.50 -6.15
C PRO A 555 -14.87 10.64 -5.12
N VAL A 556 -13.94 10.47 -4.18
CA VAL A 556 -13.70 11.37 -3.05
C VAL A 556 -13.33 12.79 -3.49
N SER A 557 -12.62 12.92 -4.61
CA SER A 557 -12.25 14.22 -5.20
C SER A 557 -13.46 15.11 -5.53
N LYS A 558 -14.58 14.50 -5.93
CA LYS A 558 -15.83 15.20 -6.15
C LYS A 558 -16.63 15.49 -4.88
N MET A 559 -16.34 14.76 -3.80
CA MET A 559 -17.04 14.92 -2.53
C MET A 559 -16.49 16.09 -1.70
N MET A 560 -15.24 16.50 -1.91
CA MET A 560 -14.62 17.61 -1.16
C MET A 560 -15.18 19.00 -1.56
N THR A 561 -15.61 19.15 -2.81
CA THR A 561 -16.19 20.41 -3.30
C THR A 561 -17.71 20.37 -3.19
N GLY A 562 -18.25 20.98 -2.14
CA GLY A 562 -19.69 21.26 -2.05
C GLY A 562 -20.60 20.13 -1.53
N GLU A 563 -20.11 19.22 -0.68
CA GLU A 563 -20.97 18.16 -0.08
C GLU A 563 -22.23 18.76 0.55
N ARG A 564 -22.10 19.91 1.21
CA ARG A 564 -23.24 20.61 1.83
C ARG A 564 -24.26 21.10 0.81
N GLU A 565 -23.80 21.70 -0.28
CA GLU A 565 -24.69 22.20 -1.35
C GLU A 565 -25.33 21.04 -2.11
N LYS A 566 -24.56 19.98 -2.38
CA LYS A 566 -25.06 18.74 -2.98
C LYS A 566 -26.20 18.15 -2.15
N LEU A 567 -26.00 17.98 -0.84
CA LEU A 567 -27.01 17.41 0.07
C LEU A 567 -28.27 18.28 0.17
N LEU A 568 -28.12 19.60 0.08
CA LEU A 568 -29.27 20.51 0.02
C LEU A 568 -30.05 20.41 -1.29
N ALA A 569 -29.35 20.11 -2.41
CA ALA A 569 -29.98 19.95 -3.73
C ALA A 569 -30.41 18.47 -4.02
N MET A 570 -30.31 17.56 -3.05
CA MET A 570 -30.49 16.12 -3.22
C MET A 570 -31.84 15.76 -3.84
N GLU A 571 -32.93 16.30 -3.34
CA GLU A 571 -34.29 16.04 -3.85
C GLU A 571 -34.41 16.35 -5.34
N GLY A 572 -33.95 17.51 -5.76
CA GLY A 572 -33.99 17.92 -7.16
C GLY A 572 -33.16 16.98 -8.07
N GLN A 573 -32.03 16.46 -7.59
CA GLN A 573 -31.25 15.53 -8.36
C GLN A 573 -31.91 14.14 -8.42
N LEU A 574 -32.47 13.66 -7.32
CA LEU A 574 -33.21 12.39 -7.31
C LEU A 574 -34.44 12.43 -8.23
N HIS A 575 -35.16 13.57 -8.28
CA HIS A 575 -36.31 13.77 -9.17
C HIS A 575 -35.95 13.80 -10.67
N GLN A 576 -34.69 14.03 -11.04
CA GLN A 576 -34.28 13.87 -12.45
C GLN A 576 -34.43 12.41 -12.95
N ARG A 577 -34.49 11.45 -12.05
CA ARG A 577 -34.57 10.00 -12.35
C ARG A 577 -35.85 9.34 -11.82
N VAL A 578 -36.36 9.82 -10.69
CA VAL A 578 -37.54 9.26 -10.02
C VAL A 578 -38.68 10.23 -10.14
N VAL A 579 -39.74 9.83 -10.83
CA VAL A 579 -40.88 10.65 -11.14
C VAL A 579 -42.05 10.29 -10.20
N GLY A 580 -42.71 11.29 -9.66
CA GLY A 580 -44.00 11.18 -8.96
C GLY A 580 -43.96 10.48 -7.62
N GLN A 581 -42.84 10.55 -6.88
CA GLN A 581 -42.68 9.94 -5.56
C GLN A 581 -42.12 10.99 -4.57
N GLU A 582 -42.74 12.16 -4.49
CA GLU A 582 -42.24 13.34 -3.78
C GLU A 582 -42.01 13.03 -2.28
N GLU A 583 -42.98 12.37 -1.62
CA GLU A 583 -42.89 12.01 -0.22
C GLU A 583 -41.76 11.01 0.02
N ALA A 584 -41.60 10.03 -0.86
CA ALA A 584 -40.56 9.02 -0.76
C ALA A 584 -39.17 9.65 -0.89
N VAL A 585 -38.98 10.54 -1.85
CA VAL A 585 -37.71 11.24 -2.11
C VAL A 585 -37.36 12.16 -0.93
N SER A 586 -38.36 12.91 -0.40
CA SER A 586 -38.15 13.80 0.74
C SER A 586 -37.77 13.07 2.00
N LEU A 587 -38.47 11.98 2.37
CA LEU A 587 -38.15 11.18 3.56
C LEU A 587 -36.74 10.58 3.50
N VAL A 588 -36.35 10.06 2.35
CA VAL A 588 -35.00 9.52 2.14
C VAL A 588 -33.94 10.62 2.22
N ALA A 589 -34.18 11.77 1.59
CA ALA A 589 -33.27 12.90 1.63
C ALA A 589 -33.07 13.42 3.06
N ASP A 590 -34.14 13.53 3.85
CA ASP A 590 -34.07 14.00 5.23
C ASP A 590 -33.31 13.03 6.14
N ALA A 591 -33.54 11.73 5.98
CA ALA A 591 -32.79 10.72 6.76
C ALA A 591 -31.29 10.76 6.46
N ILE A 592 -30.91 10.86 5.18
CA ILE A 592 -29.51 10.98 4.76
C ILE A 592 -28.90 12.30 5.25
N ARG A 593 -29.62 13.42 5.21
CA ARG A 593 -29.17 14.70 5.74
C ARG A 593 -28.92 14.64 7.25
N ARG A 594 -29.83 14.02 8.01
CA ARG A 594 -29.66 13.80 9.46
C ARG A 594 -28.38 13.04 9.78
N SER A 595 -28.16 11.95 9.06
CA SER A 595 -26.97 11.12 9.24
C SER A 595 -25.68 11.88 8.90
N ARG A 596 -25.66 12.59 7.76
CA ARG A 596 -24.49 13.36 7.32
C ARG A 596 -24.23 14.61 8.16
N ALA A 597 -25.23 15.15 8.81
CA ALA A 597 -25.10 16.25 9.77
C ALA A 597 -24.59 15.76 11.16
N GLY A 598 -24.38 14.46 11.35
CA GLY A 598 -23.93 13.89 12.63
C GLY A 598 -25.01 13.86 13.72
N LEU A 599 -26.29 13.95 13.34
CA LEU A 599 -27.41 13.93 14.26
C LEU A 599 -27.99 12.51 14.48
N SER A 600 -27.51 11.52 13.74
CA SER A 600 -27.85 10.10 13.88
C SER A 600 -26.79 9.37 14.72
N ASP A 601 -27.14 8.18 15.23
CA ASP A 601 -26.19 7.33 15.94
C ASP A 601 -25.01 6.95 15.03
N PRO A 602 -23.77 7.24 15.41
CA PRO A 602 -22.58 6.97 14.59
C PRO A 602 -22.33 5.47 14.37
N ASN A 603 -22.95 4.60 15.18
CA ASN A 603 -22.81 3.14 15.04
C ASN A 603 -23.81 2.52 14.04
N ARG A 604 -24.73 3.29 13.48
CA ARG A 604 -25.74 2.79 12.53
C ARG A 604 -25.36 3.08 11.08
N PRO A 605 -25.94 2.36 10.10
CA PRO A 605 -25.83 2.72 8.69
C PRO A 605 -26.25 4.18 8.42
N TYR A 606 -25.82 4.77 7.30
CA TYR A 606 -26.24 6.14 6.90
C TYR A 606 -27.75 6.31 6.81
N GLY A 607 -28.48 5.23 6.57
CA GLY A 607 -29.92 5.19 6.57
C GLY A 607 -30.42 3.78 6.31
N SER A 608 -31.55 3.46 6.93
CA SER A 608 -32.23 2.17 6.77
C SER A 608 -33.69 2.44 6.36
N PHE A 609 -34.08 1.87 5.23
CA PHE A 609 -35.35 2.16 4.60
C PHE A 609 -36.12 0.89 4.27
N LEU A 610 -37.43 0.91 4.48
CA LEU A 610 -38.36 -0.10 3.96
C LEU A 610 -39.26 0.53 2.90
N PHE A 611 -39.08 0.14 1.65
CA PHE A 611 -39.86 0.62 0.50
C PHE A 611 -41.02 -0.31 0.22
N LEU A 612 -42.22 0.17 0.41
CA LEU A 612 -43.47 -0.55 0.24
C LEU A 612 -44.19 -0.08 -1.01
N GLY A 613 -44.85 -0.98 -1.71
CA GLY A 613 -45.67 -0.62 -2.86
C GLY A 613 -45.60 -1.59 -4.03
N PRO A 614 -46.46 -1.41 -5.05
CA PRO A 614 -46.53 -2.30 -6.20
C PRO A 614 -45.25 -2.32 -7.03
N THR A 615 -45.17 -3.30 -7.93
CA THR A 615 -44.03 -3.39 -8.84
C THR A 615 -44.05 -2.25 -9.90
N GLY A 616 -42.85 -1.79 -10.32
CA GLY A 616 -42.73 -0.82 -11.40
C GLY A 616 -43.03 0.64 -11.03
N VAL A 617 -43.12 0.99 -9.73
CA VAL A 617 -43.34 2.37 -9.24
C VAL A 617 -42.05 3.17 -8.98
N GLY A 618 -40.87 2.56 -9.16
CA GLY A 618 -39.58 3.26 -9.04
C GLY A 618 -38.73 2.91 -7.83
N LYS A 619 -39.11 1.90 -6.99
CA LYS A 619 -38.32 1.49 -5.80
C LYS A 619 -36.85 1.23 -6.10
N THR A 620 -36.56 0.38 -7.06
CA THR A 620 -35.18 0.04 -7.47
C THR A 620 -34.48 1.24 -8.16
N GLU A 621 -35.22 2.07 -8.88
CA GLU A 621 -34.65 3.25 -9.53
C GLU A 621 -34.20 4.31 -8.51
N LEU A 622 -34.95 4.47 -7.42
CA LEU A 622 -34.53 5.35 -6.31
C LEU A 622 -33.23 4.82 -5.67
N CYS A 623 -33.07 3.50 -5.50
CA CYS A 623 -31.80 2.93 -5.01
C CYS A 623 -30.63 3.22 -5.93
N LYS A 624 -30.82 3.12 -7.26
CA LYS A 624 -29.80 3.48 -8.26
C LYS A 624 -29.49 4.96 -8.23
N ALA A 625 -30.51 5.81 -8.14
CA ALA A 625 -30.35 7.25 -8.03
C ALA A 625 -29.59 7.62 -6.75
N LEU A 626 -29.86 6.95 -5.63
CA LEU A 626 -29.13 7.11 -4.38
C LEU A 626 -27.66 6.69 -4.51
N ALA A 627 -27.37 5.54 -5.12
CA ALA A 627 -26.00 5.08 -5.34
C ALA A 627 -25.23 6.08 -6.23
N GLN A 628 -25.84 6.53 -7.31
CA GLN A 628 -25.26 7.55 -8.19
C GLN A 628 -25.05 8.90 -7.47
N PHE A 629 -25.98 9.29 -6.61
CA PHE A 629 -25.89 10.56 -5.89
C PHE A 629 -24.84 10.53 -4.78
N LEU A 630 -24.85 9.47 -3.94
CA LEU A 630 -23.99 9.37 -2.76
C LEU A 630 -22.59 8.90 -3.11
N PHE A 631 -22.46 8.03 -4.11
CA PHE A 631 -21.21 7.33 -4.45
C PHE A 631 -20.81 7.49 -5.91
N ASP A 632 -21.46 8.41 -6.65
CA ASP A 632 -21.21 8.79 -8.06
C ASP A 632 -21.19 7.60 -9.06
N SER A 633 -21.71 6.45 -8.67
CA SER A 633 -21.82 5.27 -9.54
C SER A 633 -23.03 4.40 -9.16
N GLU A 634 -23.81 4.00 -10.17
CA GLU A 634 -24.87 3.00 -9.98
C GLU A 634 -24.33 1.63 -9.61
N GLU A 635 -23.06 1.33 -9.94
CA GLU A 635 -22.40 0.07 -9.61
C GLU A 635 -22.08 -0.07 -8.13
N GLN A 636 -22.13 1.03 -7.37
CA GLN A 636 -22.05 1.02 -5.91
C GLN A 636 -23.36 0.56 -5.24
N MET A 637 -24.19 -0.16 -5.96
CA MET A 637 -25.37 -0.83 -5.44
C MET A 637 -25.13 -2.34 -5.36
N VAL A 638 -25.31 -2.90 -4.16
CA VAL A 638 -25.30 -4.35 -3.90
C VAL A 638 -26.75 -4.81 -3.86
N ARG A 639 -27.19 -5.60 -4.83
CA ARG A 639 -28.54 -6.14 -4.86
C ARG A 639 -28.54 -7.60 -4.46
N ILE A 640 -29.40 -7.93 -3.50
CA ILE A 640 -29.62 -9.29 -3.01
C ILE A 640 -31.13 -9.58 -3.06
N ASP A 641 -31.51 -10.62 -3.79
CA ASP A 641 -32.87 -11.10 -3.87
C ASP A 641 -33.17 -12.01 -2.69
N MET A 642 -34.05 -11.57 -1.81
CA MET A 642 -34.43 -12.32 -0.60
C MET A 642 -35.25 -13.60 -0.88
N SER A 643 -35.75 -13.75 -2.10
CA SER A 643 -36.39 -15.02 -2.51
C SER A 643 -35.40 -16.21 -2.56
N GLU A 644 -34.07 -15.93 -2.68
CA GLU A 644 -33.04 -16.97 -2.59
C GLU A 644 -32.76 -17.42 -1.15
N PHE A 645 -33.27 -16.70 -0.15
CA PHE A 645 -33.02 -16.89 1.27
C PHE A 645 -34.29 -17.30 2.07
N MET A 646 -35.16 -18.07 1.45
CA MET A 646 -36.40 -18.56 2.06
C MET A 646 -36.18 -19.69 3.06
N GLU A 647 -35.07 -20.43 2.94
CA GLU A 647 -34.76 -21.58 3.78
C GLU A 647 -33.74 -21.23 4.87
N LYS A 648 -33.84 -21.92 6.02
CA LYS A 648 -32.92 -21.72 7.15
C LYS A 648 -31.43 -21.86 6.78
N HIS A 649 -31.13 -22.80 5.89
CA HIS A 649 -29.74 -23.05 5.44
C HIS A 649 -29.19 -21.93 4.56
N SER A 650 -30.03 -21.16 3.93
CA SER A 650 -29.58 -20.05 3.08
C SER A 650 -29.06 -18.87 3.89
N VAL A 651 -29.39 -18.74 5.18
CA VAL A 651 -28.86 -17.66 6.05
C VAL A 651 -27.34 -17.76 6.17
N SER A 652 -26.81 -18.99 6.24
CA SER A 652 -25.35 -19.20 6.25
C SER A 652 -24.65 -18.77 4.95
N ARG A 653 -25.36 -18.76 3.81
CA ARG A 653 -24.83 -18.19 2.56
C ARG A 653 -24.78 -16.67 2.60
N LEU A 654 -25.63 -16.03 3.40
CA LEU A 654 -25.65 -14.56 3.52
C LEU A 654 -24.45 -14.05 4.31
N ILE A 655 -24.10 -14.72 5.43
CA ILE A 655 -23.05 -14.30 6.37
C ILE A 655 -21.76 -15.15 6.31
N GLY A 656 -21.78 -16.26 5.58
CA GLY A 656 -20.69 -17.24 5.53
C GLY A 656 -20.97 -18.46 6.39
N ALA A 657 -20.49 -19.63 5.94
CA ALA A 657 -20.63 -20.88 6.65
C ALA A 657 -19.69 -20.93 7.87
N PRO A 658 -20.10 -21.51 9.01
CA PRO A 658 -19.20 -21.71 10.15
C PRO A 658 -18.08 -22.72 9.82
N PRO A 659 -16.99 -22.73 10.59
CA PRO A 659 -15.88 -23.66 10.39
C PRO A 659 -16.32 -25.12 10.32
N GLY A 660 -15.85 -25.84 9.31
CA GLY A 660 -16.16 -27.26 9.11
C GLY A 660 -17.37 -27.56 8.21
N TYR A 661 -18.05 -26.53 7.70
CA TYR A 661 -19.11 -26.69 6.71
C TYR A 661 -18.65 -26.37 5.29
N VAL A 662 -19.32 -26.97 4.30
CA VAL A 662 -19.04 -26.69 2.88
C VAL A 662 -19.35 -25.22 2.58
N GLY A 663 -18.41 -24.52 1.88
CA GLY A 663 -18.53 -23.10 1.57
C GLY A 663 -17.90 -22.15 2.61
N TYR A 664 -17.19 -22.66 3.63
CA TYR A 664 -16.49 -21.85 4.63
C TYR A 664 -15.47 -20.88 4.00
N GLU A 665 -14.75 -21.30 2.95
CA GLU A 665 -13.74 -20.47 2.27
C GLU A 665 -14.34 -19.40 1.36
N GLU A 666 -15.58 -19.55 0.91
CA GLU A 666 -16.22 -18.63 -0.04
C GLU A 666 -16.71 -17.32 0.60
N GLY A 667 -16.85 -17.29 1.93
CA GLY A 667 -17.41 -16.15 2.66
C GLY A 667 -18.91 -15.99 2.44
N GLY A 668 -19.55 -15.00 3.10
CA GLY A 668 -20.97 -14.71 2.94
C GLY A 668 -21.26 -13.73 1.80
N THR A 669 -22.34 -13.94 1.07
CA THR A 669 -22.71 -13.10 -0.08
C THR A 669 -22.84 -11.62 0.32
N LEU A 670 -23.51 -11.32 1.45
CA LEU A 670 -23.68 -9.96 1.94
C LEU A 670 -22.36 -9.42 2.53
N THR A 671 -21.71 -10.19 3.39
CA THR A 671 -20.51 -9.75 4.10
C THR A 671 -19.34 -9.52 3.14
N GLU A 672 -19.11 -10.38 2.15
CA GLU A 672 -18.08 -10.20 1.14
C GLU A 672 -18.38 -9.04 0.18
N ALA A 673 -19.65 -8.86 -0.21
CA ALA A 673 -20.04 -7.75 -1.07
C ALA A 673 -19.77 -6.40 -0.39
N VAL A 674 -20.14 -6.26 0.90
CA VAL A 674 -19.93 -5.03 1.66
C VAL A 674 -18.44 -4.83 1.98
N ARG A 675 -17.69 -5.90 2.28
CA ARG A 675 -16.25 -5.81 2.50
C ARG A 675 -15.52 -5.28 1.27
N ARG A 676 -15.96 -5.69 0.06
CA ARG A 676 -15.40 -5.19 -1.21
C ARG A 676 -15.91 -3.80 -1.59
N LYS A 677 -17.12 -3.44 -1.18
CA LYS A 677 -17.77 -2.15 -1.46
C LYS A 677 -18.34 -1.56 -0.17
N PRO A 678 -17.48 -1.08 0.75
CA PRO A 678 -17.91 -0.58 2.05
C PRO A 678 -18.79 0.68 1.96
N TYR A 679 -18.77 1.37 0.83
CA TYR A 679 -19.61 2.52 0.50
C TYR A 679 -20.56 2.13 -0.61
N SER A 680 -21.73 1.64 -0.22
CA SER A 680 -22.72 1.13 -1.19
C SER A 680 -24.15 1.28 -0.69
N VAL A 681 -25.07 1.24 -1.62
CA VAL A 681 -26.50 1.07 -1.33
C VAL A 681 -26.79 -0.44 -1.38
N ILE A 682 -27.19 -0.99 -0.26
CA ILE A 682 -27.56 -2.40 -0.16
C ILE A 682 -29.06 -2.48 -0.41
N LEU A 683 -29.45 -3.12 -1.49
CA LEU A 683 -30.83 -3.39 -1.85
C LEU A 683 -31.19 -4.84 -1.55
N LEU A 684 -32.00 -5.05 -0.52
CA LEU A 684 -32.59 -6.34 -0.17
C LEU A 684 -34.00 -6.40 -0.79
N ASP A 685 -34.12 -7.08 -1.93
CA ASP A 685 -35.33 -7.09 -2.73
C ASP A 685 -36.29 -8.21 -2.25
N GLU A 686 -37.56 -7.93 -2.17
CA GLU A 686 -38.65 -8.85 -1.73
C GLU A 686 -38.43 -9.44 -0.32
N VAL A 687 -38.11 -8.54 0.64
CA VAL A 687 -37.72 -8.93 2.00
C VAL A 687 -38.79 -9.78 2.73
N GLU A 688 -40.06 -9.66 2.37
CA GLU A 688 -41.18 -10.49 2.91
C GLU A 688 -41.02 -11.97 2.63
N LYS A 689 -40.21 -12.37 1.65
CA LYS A 689 -39.96 -13.76 1.31
C LYS A 689 -38.86 -14.42 2.12
N ALA A 690 -38.06 -13.63 2.82
CA ALA A 690 -36.90 -14.11 3.58
C ALA A 690 -37.32 -15.00 4.78
N HIS A 691 -36.47 -15.96 5.10
CA HIS A 691 -36.60 -16.75 6.32
C HIS A 691 -36.51 -15.86 7.57
N PRO A 692 -37.26 -16.11 8.66
CA PRO A 692 -37.25 -15.32 9.89
C PRO A 692 -35.87 -15.09 10.50
N ASP A 693 -34.92 -16.01 10.34
CA ASP A 693 -33.56 -15.90 10.85
C ASP A 693 -32.74 -14.82 10.10
N VAL A 694 -33.09 -14.45 8.87
CA VAL A 694 -32.49 -13.35 8.13
C VAL A 694 -32.73 -12.03 8.88
N PHE A 695 -33.93 -11.84 9.44
CA PHE A 695 -34.24 -10.62 10.20
C PHE A 695 -33.35 -10.46 11.45
N ASN A 696 -32.99 -11.59 12.10
CA ASN A 696 -32.06 -11.54 13.23
C ASN A 696 -30.67 -11.03 12.84
N VAL A 697 -30.20 -11.40 11.64
CA VAL A 697 -28.94 -10.90 11.07
C VAL A 697 -29.06 -9.41 10.73
N LEU A 698 -30.17 -9.02 10.09
CA LEU A 698 -30.41 -7.61 9.74
C LEU A 698 -30.56 -6.71 10.97
N LEU A 699 -31.14 -7.20 12.06
CA LEU A 699 -31.20 -6.45 13.33
C LEU A 699 -29.82 -6.06 13.82
N GLN A 700 -28.83 -6.94 13.74
CA GLN A 700 -27.46 -6.64 14.12
C GLN A 700 -26.85 -5.54 13.23
N VAL A 701 -27.08 -5.61 11.92
CA VAL A 701 -26.64 -4.58 10.97
C VAL A 701 -27.29 -3.23 11.28
N LEU A 702 -28.62 -3.21 11.54
CA LEU A 702 -29.38 -1.98 11.77
C LEU A 702 -29.07 -1.33 13.12
N ASP A 703 -28.66 -2.11 14.13
CA ASP A 703 -28.35 -1.59 15.48
C ASP A 703 -26.90 -1.21 15.65
N ASP A 704 -26.01 -2.16 15.32
CA ASP A 704 -24.57 -2.04 15.61
C ASP A 704 -23.76 -1.57 14.39
N GLY A 705 -24.40 -1.50 13.21
CA GLY A 705 -23.72 -1.18 11.93
C GLY A 705 -22.57 -2.12 11.61
N ARG A 706 -22.55 -3.31 12.18
CA ARG A 706 -21.50 -4.32 12.03
C ARG A 706 -22.10 -5.71 11.95
N LEU A 707 -21.42 -6.59 11.23
CA LEU A 707 -21.81 -7.98 11.13
C LEU A 707 -20.57 -8.86 11.16
N THR A 708 -20.52 -9.85 12.05
CA THR A 708 -19.43 -10.83 12.09
C THR A 708 -19.73 -11.96 11.11
N ASP A 709 -18.81 -12.20 10.18
CA ASP A 709 -18.91 -13.28 9.21
C ASP A 709 -18.66 -14.67 9.82
N GLY A 710 -18.91 -15.71 9.04
CA GLY A 710 -18.66 -17.10 9.47
C GLY A 710 -17.19 -17.42 9.76
N GLN A 711 -16.26 -16.57 9.36
CA GLN A 711 -14.82 -16.70 9.63
C GLN A 711 -14.37 -15.89 10.85
N GLY A 712 -15.30 -15.23 11.56
CA GLY A 712 -15.01 -14.42 12.73
C GLY A 712 -14.54 -13.00 12.42
N ARG A 713 -14.58 -12.56 11.15
CA ARG A 713 -14.21 -11.20 10.75
C ARG A 713 -15.42 -10.28 10.88
N THR A 714 -15.22 -9.09 11.44
CA THR A 714 -16.27 -8.09 11.56
C THR A 714 -16.28 -7.19 10.32
N VAL A 715 -17.44 -7.13 9.65
CA VAL A 715 -17.68 -6.29 8.48
C VAL A 715 -18.44 -5.04 8.91
N ASP A 716 -17.98 -3.87 8.45
CA ASP A 716 -18.53 -2.56 8.80
C ASP A 716 -19.60 -2.12 7.79
N PHE A 717 -20.81 -1.86 8.27
CA PHE A 717 -21.97 -1.40 7.49
C PHE A 717 -22.31 0.07 7.73
N ARG A 718 -21.60 0.77 8.61
CA ARG A 718 -21.90 2.17 8.97
C ARG A 718 -21.87 3.13 7.79
N ASN A 719 -21.08 2.82 6.79
CA ASN A 719 -20.94 3.62 5.57
C ASN A 719 -21.90 3.19 4.44
N THR A 720 -22.87 2.32 4.73
CA THR A 720 -23.84 1.85 3.75
C THR A 720 -25.21 2.49 3.95
N VAL A 721 -26.02 2.45 2.91
CA VAL A 721 -27.45 2.74 2.96
C VAL A 721 -28.19 1.41 2.75
N VAL A 722 -28.97 0.98 3.72
CA VAL A 722 -29.72 -0.29 3.64
C VAL A 722 -31.14 -0.01 3.18
N VAL A 723 -31.51 -0.53 2.03
CA VAL A 723 -32.85 -0.43 1.48
C VAL A 723 -33.47 -1.81 1.35
N MET A 724 -34.58 -2.00 1.96
CA MET A 724 -35.40 -3.22 1.88
C MET A 724 -36.64 -2.92 1.03
N THR A 725 -36.94 -3.74 0.05
CA THR A 725 -38.17 -3.57 -0.74
C THR A 725 -39.15 -4.68 -0.42
N SER A 726 -40.43 -4.31 -0.42
CA SER A 726 -41.51 -5.29 -0.23
C SER A 726 -42.72 -4.91 -1.09
N ASN A 727 -43.48 -5.93 -1.47
CA ASN A 727 -44.72 -5.78 -2.20
C ASN A 727 -45.95 -5.87 -1.27
N LEU A 728 -45.73 -5.95 0.05
CA LEU A 728 -46.81 -5.91 1.04
C LEU A 728 -47.60 -4.59 0.92
N GLY A 729 -48.88 -4.67 1.11
CA GLY A 729 -49.80 -3.53 0.98
C GLY A 729 -50.11 -3.10 -0.46
N SER A 730 -49.50 -3.75 -1.48
CA SER A 730 -49.70 -3.37 -2.87
C SER A 730 -51.19 -3.41 -3.30
N HIS A 731 -51.94 -4.38 -2.79
CA HIS A 731 -53.35 -4.52 -3.08
C HIS A 731 -54.17 -3.38 -2.45
N GLU A 732 -53.86 -2.96 -1.24
CA GLU A 732 -54.50 -1.84 -0.55
C GLU A 732 -54.18 -0.51 -1.23
N ILE A 733 -52.94 -0.29 -1.66
CA ILE A 733 -52.51 0.90 -2.41
C ILE A 733 -53.32 1.03 -3.71
N GLN A 734 -53.51 -0.08 -4.42
CA GLN A 734 -54.28 -0.08 -5.67
C GLN A 734 -55.78 0.12 -5.43
N ARG A 735 -56.34 -0.55 -4.39
CA ARG A 735 -57.75 -0.44 -4.04
C ARG A 735 -58.11 0.97 -3.58
N MET A 736 -57.22 1.61 -2.82
CA MET A 736 -57.44 2.96 -2.27
C MET A 736 -56.85 4.06 -3.16
N ALA A 737 -56.60 3.77 -4.42
CA ALA A 737 -56.09 4.76 -5.35
C ALA A 737 -57.07 5.97 -5.45
N GLY A 738 -56.60 7.16 -5.06
CA GLY A 738 -57.39 8.39 -4.97
C GLY A 738 -57.87 8.76 -3.56
N SER A 739 -57.64 7.91 -2.53
CA SER A 739 -57.83 8.28 -1.13
C SER A 739 -56.70 9.13 -0.60
N ALA A 740 -56.83 9.74 0.59
CA ALA A 740 -55.77 10.51 1.23
C ALA A 740 -54.55 9.63 1.51
N ALA A 741 -53.34 10.15 1.27
CA ALA A 741 -52.07 9.40 1.47
C ALA A 741 -51.91 8.84 2.89
N ALA A 742 -52.40 9.54 3.89
CA ALA A 742 -52.39 9.09 5.28
C ALA A 742 -53.22 7.79 5.50
N GLU A 743 -54.41 7.71 4.89
CA GLU A 743 -55.27 6.51 5.01
C GLU A 743 -54.66 5.31 4.31
N ILE A 744 -54.01 5.50 3.17
CA ILE A 744 -53.29 4.45 2.46
C ILE A 744 -52.11 3.95 3.31
N LYS A 745 -51.36 4.88 3.90
CA LYS A 745 -50.23 4.59 4.77
C LYS A 745 -50.66 3.77 5.99
N ASP A 746 -51.76 4.15 6.65
CA ASP A 746 -52.29 3.42 7.82
C ASP A 746 -52.73 2.01 7.46
N ALA A 747 -53.41 1.82 6.32
CA ALA A 747 -53.81 0.50 5.85
C ALA A 747 -52.60 -0.40 5.53
N VAL A 748 -51.60 0.13 4.84
CA VAL A 748 -50.36 -0.59 4.52
C VAL A 748 -49.58 -0.92 5.80
N MET A 749 -49.50 0.02 6.74
CA MET A 749 -48.79 -0.18 8.02
C MET A 749 -49.48 -1.25 8.88
N ALA A 750 -50.82 -1.41 8.77
CA ALA A 750 -51.51 -2.50 9.45
C ALA A 750 -51.06 -3.89 8.92
N GLU A 751 -50.89 -4.04 7.61
CA GLU A 751 -50.41 -5.27 6.98
C GLU A 751 -48.95 -5.56 7.32
N VAL A 752 -48.10 -4.51 7.31
CA VAL A 752 -46.68 -4.61 7.67
C VAL A 752 -46.50 -5.09 9.11
N LYS A 753 -47.30 -4.56 10.07
CA LYS A 753 -47.27 -4.98 11.48
C LYS A 753 -47.68 -6.42 11.73
N VAL A 754 -48.49 -6.99 10.85
CA VAL A 754 -48.89 -8.41 10.90
C VAL A 754 -47.72 -9.30 10.40
N HIS A 755 -46.95 -8.83 9.41
CA HIS A 755 -45.94 -9.64 8.75
C HIS A 755 -44.57 -9.56 9.45
N PHE A 756 -44.16 -8.37 9.84
CA PHE A 756 -42.85 -8.13 10.48
C PHE A 756 -42.98 -7.96 12.00
N ARG A 757 -41.98 -8.45 12.74
CA ARG A 757 -41.91 -8.28 14.18
C ARG A 757 -41.73 -6.79 14.55
N PRO A 758 -42.38 -6.33 15.65
CA PRO A 758 -42.26 -4.94 16.11
C PRO A 758 -40.81 -4.47 16.31
N GLU A 759 -39.95 -5.37 16.80
CA GLU A 759 -38.52 -5.11 17.02
C GLU A 759 -37.81 -4.71 15.70
N PHE A 760 -38.13 -5.36 14.59
CA PHE A 760 -37.55 -5.07 13.29
C PHE A 760 -38.04 -3.73 12.75
N ILE A 761 -39.35 -3.50 12.83
CA ILE A 761 -39.96 -2.24 12.34
C ILE A 761 -39.38 -1.03 13.06
N ASN A 762 -39.15 -1.11 14.38
CA ASN A 762 -38.64 -0.02 15.22
C ASN A 762 -37.17 0.30 14.97
N ARG A 763 -36.46 -0.53 14.22
CA ARG A 763 -35.04 -0.31 13.89
C ARG A 763 -34.83 0.31 12.52
N ILE A 764 -35.88 0.41 11.73
CA ILE A 764 -35.89 1.04 10.41
C ILE A 764 -36.08 2.54 10.60
N ASP A 765 -35.21 3.34 9.99
CA ASP A 765 -35.26 4.80 10.13
C ASP A 765 -36.53 5.39 9.48
N GLU A 766 -36.87 4.91 8.26
CA GLU A 766 -38.07 5.41 7.57
C GLU A 766 -38.78 4.26 6.80
N ILE A 767 -40.09 4.20 6.92
CA ILE A 767 -40.93 3.33 6.11
C ILE A 767 -41.60 4.17 5.04
N VAL A 768 -41.28 3.87 3.80
CA VAL A 768 -41.61 4.69 2.64
C VAL A 768 -42.65 3.97 1.77
N VAL A 769 -43.82 4.57 1.61
CA VAL A 769 -44.89 4.03 0.77
C VAL A 769 -44.86 4.67 -0.61
N PHE A 770 -44.65 3.84 -1.64
CA PHE A 770 -44.66 4.28 -3.04
C PHE A 770 -46.10 4.24 -3.59
N HIS A 771 -46.51 5.34 -4.17
CA HIS A 771 -47.82 5.48 -4.78
C HIS A 771 -47.86 4.90 -6.19
N ALA A 772 -49.06 4.53 -6.64
CA ALA A 772 -49.29 4.12 -8.03
C ALA A 772 -49.02 5.29 -8.99
N LEU A 773 -48.43 4.98 -10.14
CA LEU A 773 -48.10 5.97 -11.16
C LEU A 773 -49.37 6.29 -12.01
N ASP A 774 -49.54 7.56 -12.33
CA ASP A 774 -50.58 8.02 -13.28
C ASP A 774 -50.02 8.19 -14.71
N ALA A 775 -50.87 8.49 -15.67
CA ALA A 775 -50.49 8.62 -17.07
C ALA A 775 -49.45 9.76 -17.31
N ARG A 776 -49.44 10.82 -16.49
CA ARG A 776 -48.48 11.92 -16.60
C ARG A 776 -47.09 11.47 -16.18
N HIS A 777 -47.03 10.73 -15.06
CA HIS A 777 -45.80 10.17 -14.58
C HIS A 777 -45.16 9.20 -15.60
N ILE A 778 -45.97 8.39 -16.27
CA ILE A 778 -45.46 7.47 -17.32
C ILE A 778 -44.90 8.23 -18.51
N ARG A 779 -45.49 9.34 -18.91
CA ARG A 779 -44.94 10.19 -19.96
C ARG A 779 -43.57 10.77 -19.59
N ASP A 780 -43.44 11.25 -18.38
CA ASP A 780 -42.15 11.78 -17.89
C ASP A 780 -41.09 10.70 -17.74
N ILE A 781 -41.48 9.50 -17.31
CA ILE A 781 -40.57 8.34 -17.28
C ILE A 781 -40.13 7.96 -18.71
N ALA A 782 -41.07 8.00 -19.69
CA ALA A 782 -40.75 7.76 -21.09
C ALA A 782 -39.70 8.75 -21.62
N LYS A 783 -39.84 10.05 -21.29
CA LYS A 783 -38.82 11.05 -21.62
C LYS A 783 -37.42 10.71 -21.05
N ILE A 784 -37.37 10.30 -19.81
CA ILE A 784 -36.13 9.91 -19.18
C ILE A 784 -35.48 8.71 -19.90
N GLN A 785 -36.29 7.68 -20.22
CA GLN A 785 -35.80 6.51 -20.93
C GLN A 785 -35.34 6.83 -22.37
N LEU A 786 -36.00 7.76 -23.04
CA LEU A 786 -35.62 8.23 -24.38
C LEU A 786 -34.29 8.99 -24.37
N ARG A 787 -33.99 9.78 -23.32
CA ARG A 787 -32.67 10.43 -23.19
C ARG A 787 -31.50 9.41 -23.16
N TYR A 788 -31.69 8.25 -22.56
CA TYR A 788 -30.69 7.19 -22.62
C TYR A 788 -30.50 6.62 -24.03
N LEU A 789 -31.59 6.52 -24.79
CA LEU A 789 -31.52 6.14 -26.21
C LEU A 789 -30.87 7.25 -27.06
N GLU A 790 -31.21 8.51 -26.84
CA GLU A 790 -30.59 9.69 -27.47
C GLU A 790 -29.08 9.71 -27.25
N GLY A 791 -28.62 9.44 -26.02
CA GLY A 791 -27.20 9.34 -25.68
C GLY A 791 -26.47 8.25 -26.51
N ARG A 792 -27.05 7.05 -26.63
CA ARG A 792 -26.48 5.97 -27.44
C ARG A 792 -26.46 6.26 -28.95
N VAL A 793 -27.46 7.00 -29.43
CA VAL A 793 -27.53 7.44 -30.82
C VAL A 793 -26.51 8.55 -31.08
N ALA A 794 -26.31 9.45 -30.13
CA ALA A 794 -25.31 10.52 -30.20
C ALA A 794 -23.87 9.99 -30.22
N GLU A 795 -23.55 8.87 -29.54
CA GLU A 795 -22.25 8.18 -29.64
C GLU A 795 -21.90 7.74 -31.06
N ARG A 796 -22.91 7.58 -31.93
CA ARG A 796 -22.76 7.27 -33.34
C ARG A 796 -22.83 8.51 -34.24
N GLU A 797 -22.67 9.70 -33.67
CA GLU A 797 -22.76 11.00 -34.34
C GLU A 797 -24.12 11.24 -35.01
N MET A 798 -25.20 10.64 -34.53
CA MET A 798 -26.56 10.84 -34.99
C MET A 798 -27.43 11.52 -33.93
N ARG A 799 -28.54 12.08 -34.32
CA ARG A 799 -29.49 12.76 -33.41
C ARG A 799 -30.86 12.12 -33.53
N LEU A 800 -31.50 11.90 -32.38
CA LEU A 800 -32.85 11.38 -32.29
C LEU A 800 -33.81 12.53 -31.94
N GLU A 801 -34.89 12.67 -32.72
CA GLU A 801 -35.95 13.66 -32.46
C GLU A 801 -37.31 12.96 -32.41
N VAL A 802 -37.89 12.93 -31.21
CA VAL A 802 -39.20 12.25 -30.98
C VAL A 802 -40.29 13.30 -30.80
N SER A 803 -41.38 13.21 -31.61
CA SER A 803 -42.51 14.09 -31.47
C SER A 803 -43.32 13.80 -30.20
N ASP A 804 -44.03 14.81 -29.69
CA ASP A 804 -44.92 14.65 -28.53
C ASP A 804 -46.00 13.57 -28.75
N ALA A 805 -46.55 13.46 -29.99
CA ALA A 805 -47.50 12.41 -30.34
C ALA A 805 -46.91 10.99 -30.24
N ALA A 806 -45.66 10.82 -30.71
CA ALA A 806 -44.96 9.57 -30.60
C ALA A 806 -44.64 9.23 -29.13
N LEU A 807 -44.25 10.22 -28.33
CA LEU A 807 -44.02 10.07 -26.89
C LEU A 807 -45.29 9.62 -26.15
N ASP A 808 -46.44 10.26 -26.45
CA ASP A 808 -47.72 9.91 -25.81
C ASP A 808 -48.19 8.49 -26.16
N GLU A 809 -47.97 8.05 -27.39
CA GLU A 809 -48.29 6.66 -27.78
C GLU A 809 -47.35 5.65 -27.11
N ILE A 810 -46.05 5.95 -27.02
CA ILE A 810 -45.07 5.10 -26.32
C ILE A 810 -45.44 4.99 -24.84
N ALA A 811 -45.79 6.11 -24.20
CA ALA A 811 -46.23 6.13 -22.80
C ALA A 811 -47.47 5.30 -22.59
N LYS A 812 -48.48 5.44 -23.49
CA LYS A 812 -49.74 4.69 -23.44
C LYS A 812 -49.56 3.18 -23.56
N VAL A 813 -48.74 2.74 -24.52
CA VAL A 813 -48.42 1.32 -24.72
C VAL A 813 -47.51 0.76 -23.60
N GLY A 814 -46.66 1.61 -23.05
CA GLY A 814 -45.71 1.26 -21.97
C GLY A 814 -46.34 1.24 -20.57
N PHE A 815 -47.60 1.60 -20.40
CA PHE A 815 -48.29 1.62 -19.13
C PHE A 815 -49.17 0.36 -18.92
N ASP A 816 -49.02 -0.22 -17.76
CA ASP A 816 -49.89 -1.30 -17.28
C ASP A 816 -50.35 -0.99 -15.85
N PRO A 817 -51.64 -1.02 -15.53
CA PRO A 817 -52.13 -0.71 -14.18
C PRO A 817 -51.62 -1.63 -13.10
N LEU A 818 -51.20 -2.89 -13.41
CA LEU A 818 -50.67 -3.86 -12.47
C LEU A 818 -49.16 -3.82 -12.35
N PHE A 819 -48.47 -3.55 -13.46
CA PHE A 819 -47.02 -3.56 -13.56
C PHE A 819 -46.35 -2.18 -13.65
N GLY A 820 -47.17 -1.09 -13.59
CA GLY A 820 -46.70 0.28 -13.63
C GLY A 820 -45.91 0.60 -14.90
N ALA A 821 -44.75 1.21 -14.76
CA ALA A 821 -43.82 1.56 -15.84
C ALA A 821 -42.90 0.42 -16.31
N ARG A 822 -43.01 -0.81 -15.76
CA ARG A 822 -42.11 -1.92 -16.12
C ARG A 822 -42.21 -2.31 -17.60
N PRO A 823 -43.39 -2.30 -18.28
CA PRO A 823 -43.49 -2.61 -19.70
C PRO A 823 -42.90 -1.53 -20.62
N LEU A 824 -42.71 -0.30 -20.15
CA LEU A 824 -42.25 0.85 -20.95
C LEU A 824 -40.92 0.61 -21.65
N LYS A 825 -39.93 0.02 -20.92
CA LYS A 825 -38.63 -0.31 -21.49
C LYS A 825 -38.74 -1.29 -22.66
N ARG A 826 -39.66 -2.25 -22.56
CA ARG A 826 -39.94 -3.22 -23.61
C ARG A 826 -40.65 -2.56 -24.80
N ALA A 827 -41.57 -1.63 -24.53
CA ALA A 827 -42.24 -0.87 -25.57
C ALA A 827 -41.26 -0.01 -26.37
N ILE A 828 -40.33 0.70 -25.71
CA ILE A 828 -39.26 1.48 -26.34
C ILE A 828 -38.39 0.55 -27.20
N GLN A 829 -37.97 -0.57 -26.67
CA GLN A 829 -37.14 -1.53 -27.40
C GLN A 829 -37.81 -2.05 -28.67
N GLN A 830 -39.07 -2.45 -28.54
CA GLN A 830 -39.80 -3.05 -29.67
C GLN A 830 -40.22 -2.03 -30.73
N ARG A 831 -40.63 -0.84 -30.31
CA ARG A 831 -41.21 0.17 -31.20
C ARG A 831 -40.23 1.22 -31.68
N LEU A 832 -39.10 1.41 -31.00
CA LEU A 832 -38.09 2.40 -31.37
C LEU A 832 -36.73 1.74 -31.67
N GLU A 833 -36.13 1.08 -30.69
CA GLU A 833 -34.74 0.59 -30.84
C GLU A 833 -34.62 -0.40 -32.01
N ASN A 834 -35.51 -1.40 -32.11
CA ASN A 834 -35.45 -2.38 -33.18
C ASN A 834 -35.65 -1.78 -34.58
N PRO A 835 -36.70 -0.92 -34.84
CA PRO A 835 -36.87 -0.24 -36.11
C PRO A 835 -35.70 0.69 -36.47
N ILE A 836 -35.21 1.46 -35.53
CA ILE A 836 -34.06 2.38 -35.74
C ILE A 836 -32.81 1.57 -36.09
N ALA A 837 -32.51 0.50 -35.32
CA ALA A 837 -31.36 -0.36 -35.61
C ALA A 837 -31.44 -0.95 -37.03
N ARG A 838 -32.62 -1.39 -37.47
CA ARG A 838 -32.84 -1.88 -38.83
C ARG A 838 -32.57 -0.82 -39.88
N LEU A 839 -33.11 0.39 -39.69
CA LEU A 839 -32.95 1.53 -40.65
C LEU A 839 -31.46 1.96 -40.75
N ILE A 840 -30.75 1.95 -39.63
CA ILE A 840 -29.29 2.22 -39.62
C ILE A 840 -28.53 1.13 -40.41
N LEU A 841 -28.85 -0.14 -40.18
CA LEU A 841 -28.22 -1.25 -40.89
C LEU A 841 -28.57 -1.27 -42.40
N GLU A 842 -29.77 -0.81 -42.80
CA GLU A 842 -30.17 -0.63 -44.17
C GLU A 842 -29.51 0.60 -44.85
N GLY A 843 -28.70 1.37 -44.07
CA GLY A 843 -28.00 2.57 -44.59
C GLY A 843 -28.90 3.79 -44.82
N LYS A 844 -30.12 3.80 -44.26
CA LYS A 844 -31.04 4.94 -44.39
C LYS A 844 -30.63 6.13 -43.52
N PHE A 845 -29.94 5.89 -42.42
CA PHE A 845 -29.35 6.88 -41.52
C PHE A 845 -27.86 6.60 -41.34
N GLY A 846 -27.07 7.64 -41.38
CA GLY A 846 -25.61 7.60 -41.16
C GLY A 846 -25.15 8.71 -40.21
N PRO A 847 -23.81 8.81 -39.96
CA PRO A 847 -23.26 9.87 -39.13
C PRO A 847 -23.73 11.27 -39.55
N LYS A 848 -24.10 12.11 -38.56
CA LYS A 848 -24.67 13.47 -38.70
C LYS A 848 -26.11 13.54 -39.15
N ASP A 849 -26.79 12.43 -39.37
CA ASP A 849 -28.22 12.45 -39.71
C ASP A 849 -29.09 12.60 -38.44
N VAL A 850 -30.27 13.21 -38.65
CA VAL A 850 -31.34 13.30 -37.65
C VAL A 850 -32.35 12.19 -37.95
N ILE A 851 -32.67 11.39 -36.92
CA ILE A 851 -33.68 10.34 -36.95
C ILE A 851 -34.99 10.91 -36.38
N PRO A 852 -35.92 11.35 -37.22
CA PRO A 852 -37.21 11.82 -36.75
C PRO A 852 -38.12 10.64 -36.42
N VAL A 853 -38.82 10.73 -35.28
CA VAL A 853 -39.83 9.76 -34.86
C VAL A 853 -41.16 10.51 -34.69
N ASP A 854 -42.14 10.18 -35.51
CA ASP A 854 -43.48 10.76 -35.42
C ASP A 854 -44.53 9.64 -35.35
N PHE A 855 -45.73 10.01 -34.93
CA PHE A 855 -46.85 9.07 -34.85
C PHE A 855 -47.93 9.50 -35.85
N LYS A 856 -48.12 8.67 -36.91
CA LYS A 856 -49.10 8.93 -37.99
C LYS A 856 -49.87 7.65 -38.33
N ASP A 857 -51.15 7.77 -38.61
CA ASP A 857 -52.00 6.66 -39.05
C ASP A 857 -51.98 5.40 -38.15
N GLY A 858 -51.68 5.57 -36.85
CA GLY A 858 -51.68 4.47 -35.88
C GLY A 858 -50.30 3.79 -35.73
N GLU A 859 -49.29 4.21 -36.45
CA GLU A 859 -47.95 3.63 -36.39
C GLU A 859 -46.88 4.71 -36.21
N LEU A 860 -45.72 4.32 -35.66
CA LEU A 860 -44.53 5.17 -35.56
C LEU A 860 -43.86 5.25 -36.94
N SER A 861 -43.66 6.45 -37.47
CA SER A 861 -42.98 6.73 -38.72
C SER A 861 -41.58 7.30 -38.47
N PHE A 862 -40.63 6.91 -39.33
CA PHE A 862 -39.22 7.29 -39.27
C PHE A 862 -38.77 7.95 -40.57
N ASP A 863 -39.67 8.77 -41.15
CA ASP A 863 -39.43 9.37 -42.45
C ASP A 863 -38.43 10.52 -42.36
N ARG A 864 -37.41 10.46 -43.19
CA ARG A 864 -36.39 11.52 -43.32
C ARG A 864 -37.07 12.78 -43.86
N VAL A 865 -37.12 13.85 -43.09
CA VAL A 865 -37.51 15.16 -43.60
C VAL A 865 -36.39 15.65 -44.49
N VAL A 866 -36.58 15.53 -45.82
CA VAL A 866 -35.68 16.12 -46.81
C VAL A 866 -35.97 17.60 -46.84
N HIS A 867 -35.10 18.42 -46.21
CA HIS A 867 -35.07 19.86 -46.39
C HIS A 867 -34.21 20.23 -47.55
#